data_58589fd9cb0d31c3bea9aaedb3a24f4e
#
_entry.id   58589fd9cb0d31c3bea9aaedb3a24f4e
#
_cell.length_a   1.000
_cell.length_b   1.000
_cell.length_c   1.000
_cell.angle_alpha   90.00
_cell.angle_beta   90.00
_cell.angle_gamma   90.00
#
_symmetry.space_group_name_H-M   'P 1'
#
loop_
_entity.id
_entity.type
_entity.pdbx_description
1 polymer ?
#
loop_
_entity_poly.entity_id
_entity_poly.type
_entity_poly.pdbx_seq_one_letter_code
_entity_poly.pdbx_strand_id
1 'polypeptide(L)'
;MKFRTLLCAGALLLGLSACRHEELPEQQTPSADAVTGLEVTEATYTSIALKWEVSETVAYVMISYSREGQDVVEIDEKITETSYVVDGLTFIKDSPYEFTVTSYNEKDEKGDEAKVQANVLQETRDVPSVTFLTASNVSQTTATFKWGQPKGVAYAIVNFERKGDHPMQGSERVDDRVFALTDVYPDDENPLTVTVIGCDEDGFEAAPVSLSVICGGTKNYNPAVSVYSVDPLKKVLRGQFQDANYESPLKIKYAQGETASVQVVVLPKSGDITNVTVQVKTFTNAYGASLSEPKGGWVEFVESQYNGEKVSSNLNGGYVYPDVILPQKGTRTVGQREFGTYWYDVFIPKGAAPGEYTSVVTVSGYSNGEEFTTDLLVKMEVTSVVLEESDLMVTNWLFEDRYFHVNGGVDCSRSNDPATFYKIHKLFANTCRDIGQNTYRMDQPMSAMYPRGIDENGKYLFDFSAFDENVEFLIREGGLRCIEGAHLCTAAGYGGDYGLNIFYWYNEQKGAFERMGTWSDFDDPEVWAKAEKHITDFFQALQEHLREKGWLDMYVQHIGDEPTEQPDKGYKNWPSWIKFAAAVKKAAPEIKIMDAVDAGCADKISPYIDIMCPVLHVRMDPQYEGMFESRMADGKQDWIYTCMFPQGGYANRFVVQPLLMPRYIHWLNYKLKANGYLHWGLHWWPSDMLTRPNGILGDCSTPGSYFPGGDPYVIYPGYHELYLSIRACAMRDGINDYALLKMAERKNKAKADAIVERLIFGPNTYEQDVNKFREARAELLDILAE
;
A
#
# COMPACT_ATOMS: atom_id res chain seq x y z
N MET A 1 29.79 -11.09 -56.77
CA MET A 1 30.51 -10.67 -58.00
C MET A 1 30.30 -9.17 -58.20
N LYS A 2 31.35 -8.42 -57.97
CA LYS A 2 31.83 -7.17 -58.57
C LYS A 2 30.83 -6.01 -58.71
N PHE A 3 30.99 -4.91 -57.91
CA PHE A 3 31.90 -3.78 -58.12
C PHE A 3 31.37 -2.84 -59.23
N ARG A 4 31.21 -1.53 -59.12
CA ARG A 4 32.09 -0.40 -58.68
C ARG A 4 31.27 0.90 -58.90
N THR A 5 31.21 1.81 -57.99
CA THR A 5 32.14 2.92 -57.63
C THR A 5 32.51 3.90 -58.77
N LEU A 6 32.45 5.11 -58.35
CA LEU A 6 33.27 6.32 -58.67
C LEU A 6 32.59 7.32 -59.58
N LEU A 7 32.58 8.51 -59.20
CA LEU A 7 33.41 9.61 -58.77
C LEU A 7 33.44 10.77 -59.80
N CYS A 8 33.11 11.90 -59.29
CA CYS A 8 33.85 13.16 -59.30
C CYS A 8 34.12 13.96 -60.54
N ALA A 9 33.99 15.19 -60.31
CA ALA A 9 34.80 16.34 -60.71
C ALA A 9 34.53 16.88 -62.12
N GLY A 10 34.35 18.09 -62.30
CA GLY A 10 34.94 19.31 -61.78
C GLY A 10 35.41 20.20 -62.89
N ALA A 11 35.34 21.46 -62.66
CA ALA A 11 36.15 22.53 -63.21
C ALA A 11 35.72 23.16 -64.56
N LEU A 12 35.33 24.35 -64.44
CA LEU A 12 36.09 25.61 -64.61
C LEU A 12 36.41 26.05 -66.07
N LEU A 13 36.02 27.21 -66.40
CA LEU A 13 36.75 28.38 -66.88
C LEU A 13 36.19 29.10 -68.11
N LEU A 14 35.92 30.39 -67.80
CA LEU A 14 36.27 31.58 -68.60
C LEU A 14 35.67 31.69 -70.01
N GLY A 15 35.14 32.73 -70.40
CA GLY A 15 35.32 34.12 -70.12
C GLY A 15 34.96 34.98 -71.35
N LEU A 16 34.88 36.24 -71.12
CA LEU A 16 34.91 37.38 -72.03
C LEU A 16 33.56 37.79 -72.63
N SER A 17 33.06 38.85 -72.03
CA SER A 17 33.26 40.29 -72.35
C SER A 17 32.54 40.72 -73.60
N ALA A 18 31.55 41.57 -73.49
CA ALA A 18 31.59 43.01 -73.79
C ALA A 18 30.21 43.55 -74.10
N CYS A 19 30.06 44.79 -73.63
CA CYS A 19 29.28 45.91 -74.06
C CYS A 19 27.82 46.06 -73.65
N ARG A 20 27.76 46.97 -72.67
CA ARG A 20 26.84 48.06 -72.41
C ARG A 20 25.63 48.23 -73.33
N HIS A 21 24.47 48.16 -72.61
CA HIS A 21 23.47 49.23 -72.70
C HIS A 21 23.00 49.54 -71.29
N GLU A 22 23.09 50.75 -70.83
CA GLU A 22 22.44 51.32 -69.65
C GLU A 22 20.94 51.42 -69.95
N GLU A 23 20.18 50.63 -69.24
CA GLU A 23 18.76 50.85 -68.96
C GLU A 23 18.63 51.27 -67.49
N LEU A 24 17.86 52.30 -67.26
CA LEU A 24 17.52 52.93 -65.98
C LEU A 24 16.95 51.81 -65.03
N PRO A 25 17.22 51.93 -63.75
CA PRO A 25 16.68 50.93 -62.82
C PRO A 25 15.13 51.05 -62.74
N GLU A 26 14.45 49.94 -63.13
CA GLU A 26 13.07 49.71 -62.70
C GLU A 26 13.08 49.75 -61.17
N GLN A 27 12.27 50.64 -60.59
CA GLN A 27 11.93 50.55 -59.17
C GLN A 27 11.33 49.17 -58.92
N GLN A 28 12.09 48.25 -58.33
CA GLN A 28 11.57 47.05 -57.72
C GLN A 28 10.55 47.50 -56.69
N THR A 29 9.29 47.22 -56.95
CA THR A 29 8.23 47.28 -55.95
C THR A 29 8.62 46.32 -54.83
N PRO A 30 8.61 46.72 -53.57
CA PRO A 30 9.00 45.82 -52.50
C PRO A 30 8.03 44.62 -52.47
N SER A 31 8.55 43.42 -52.60
CA SER A 31 7.82 42.16 -52.23
C SER A 31 7.38 42.27 -50.77
N ALA A 32 6.32 41.56 -50.39
CA ALA A 32 5.94 41.49 -48.99
C ALA A 32 7.09 40.95 -48.15
N ASP A 33 7.32 41.52 -46.95
CA ASP A 33 8.27 40.95 -46.04
C ASP A 33 7.77 39.54 -45.54
N ALA A 34 8.69 38.69 -45.21
CA ALA A 34 8.34 37.39 -44.57
C ALA A 34 7.63 37.63 -43.23
N VAL A 35 6.70 36.77 -42.87
CA VAL A 35 6.17 36.73 -41.50
C VAL A 35 7.29 36.37 -40.53
N THR A 36 7.27 36.95 -39.34
CA THR A 36 8.23 36.65 -38.27
C THR A 36 7.53 36.04 -37.06
N GLY A 37 8.28 35.40 -36.16
CA GLY A 37 7.73 34.84 -34.93
C GLY A 37 6.68 33.73 -35.15
N LEU A 38 6.70 33.02 -36.30
CA LEU A 38 5.79 31.93 -36.53
C LEU A 38 6.02 30.83 -35.50
N GLU A 39 5.00 30.60 -34.68
CA GLU A 39 5.00 29.60 -33.60
C GLU A 39 3.66 28.85 -33.54
N VAL A 40 3.71 27.66 -32.92
CA VAL A 40 2.53 26.93 -32.55
C VAL A 40 2.15 27.32 -31.11
N THR A 41 0.96 27.88 -30.94
CA THR A 41 0.49 28.33 -29.61
C THR A 41 -0.36 27.30 -28.89
N GLU A 42 -1.03 26.44 -29.64
CA GLU A 42 -1.86 25.37 -29.08
C GLU A 42 -1.93 24.20 -30.08
N ALA A 43 -1.95 22.98 -29.53
CA ALA A 43 -2.26 21.78 -30.27
C ALA A 43 -3.37 21.01 -29.55
N THR A 44 -4.39 20.61 -30.30
CA THR A 44 -5.46 19.73 -29.81
C THR A 44 -5.35 18.36 -30.47
N TYR A 45 -6.32 17.50 -30.29
CA TYR A 45 -6.38 16.20 -30.98
C TYR A 45 -6.65 16.28 -32.48
N THR A 46 -7.19 17.40 -32.96
CA THR A 46 -7.61 17.56 -34.35
C THR A 46 -7.23 18.91 -34.94
N SER A 47 -6.58 19.80 -34.19
CA SER A 47 -6.23 21.14 -34.66
C SER A 47 -4.89 21.64 -34.14
N ILE A 48 -4.29 22.54 -34.89
CA ILE A 48 -3.07 23.29 -34.53
C ILE A 48 -3.37 24.77 -34.67
N ALA A 49 -3.10 25.54 -33.63
CA ALA A 49 -3.17 26.99 -33.63
C ALA A 49 -1.78 27.60 -33.94
N LEU A 50 -1.72 28.37 -34.97
CA LEU A 50 -0.55 29.10 -35.43
C LEU A 50 -0.67 30.60 -35.08
N LYS A 51 0.46 31.23 -34.76
CA LYS A 51 0.57 32.64 -34.51
C LYS A 51 1.86 33.18 -35.15
N TRP A 52 1.80 34.39 -35.66
CA TRP A 52 2.94 35.07 -36.29
C TRP A 52 2.84 36.58 -36.14
N GLU A 53 3.89 37.28 -36.53
CA GLU A 53 3.95 38.72 -36.61
C GLU A 53 4.14 39.14 -38.07
N VAL A 54 3.53 40.25 -38.50
CA VAL A 54 3.60 40.83 -39.84
C VAL A 54 4.13 42.24 -39.79
N SER A 55 4.85 42.66 -40.83
CA SER A 55 5.25 44.07 -41.04
C SER A 55 4.13 44.85 -41.76
N GLU A 56 4.26 46.16 -41.85
CA GLU A 56 3.32 47.05 -42.57
C GLU A 56 3.26 46.76 -44.08
N THR A 57 4.19 45.97 -44.64
CA THR A 57 4.24 45.60 -46.07
C THR A 57 3.35 44.39 -46.40
N VAL A 58 2.86 43.68 -45.40
CA VAL A 58 2.05 42.47 -45.55
C VAL A 58 0.57 42.81 -45.47
N ALA A 59 -0.18 42.57 -46.53
CA ALA A 59 -1.61 42.78 -46.58
C ALA A 59 -2.41 41.53 -46.10
N TYR A 60 -1.93 40.37 -46.41
CA TYR A 60 -2.53 39.10 -45.96
C TYR A 60 -1.51 37.95 -46.05
N VAL A 61 -1.81 36.81 -45.45
CA VAL A 61 -1.06 35.58 -45.60
C VAL A 61 -1.94 34.44 -46.15
N MET A 62 -1.27 33.48 -46.78
CA MET A 62 -1.84 32.16 -47.15
C MET A 62 -1.15 31.07 -46.36
N ILE A 63 -1.88 30.08 -45.96
CA ILE A 63 -1.33 28.92 -45.22
C ILE A 63 -1.46 27.66 -46.08
N SER A 64 -0.40 26.89 -46.13
CA SER A 64 -0.45 25.53 -46.63
C SER A 64 0.19 24.58 -45.62
N TYR A 65 -0.21 23.33 -45.65
CA TYR A 65 0.40 22.32 -44.81
C TYR A 65 0.49 20.99 -45.52
N SER A 66 1.46 20.20 -45.11
CA SER A 66 1.66 18.83 -45.60
C SER A 66 2.36 17.98 -44.53
N ARG A 67 2.41 16.70 -44.75
CA ARG A 67 3.32 15.80 -44.04
C ARG A 67 4.00 14.87 -45.02
N GLU A 68 5.09 14.24 -44.58
CA GLU A 68 5.87 13.34 -45.46
C GLU A 68 4.99 12.29 -46.13
N GLY A 69 5.06 12.21 -47.46
CA GLY A 69 4.30 11.23 -48.28
C GLY A 69 2.85 11.64 -48.58
N GLN A 70 2.40 12.84 -48.21
CA GLN A 70 1.07 13.36 -48.57
C GLN A 70 1.15 14.62 -49.43
N ASP A 71 0.08 14.87 -50.18
CA ASP A 71 -0.05 16.09 -50.97
C ASP A 71 -0.18 17.32 -50.08
N VAL A 72 0.29 18.48 -50.60
CA VAL A 72 0.15 19.76 -49.92
C VAL A 72 -1.33 20.18 -49.91
N VAL A 73 -1.84 20.55 -48.76
CA VAL A 73 -3.17 21.15 -48.62
C VAL A 73 -3.02 22.64 -48.49
N GLU A 74 -3.66 23.39 -49.36
CA GLU A 74 -3.71 24.86 -49.31
C GLU A 74 -5.02 25.32 -48.68
N ILE A 75 -4.93 26.31 -47.79
CA ILE A 75 -6.11 26.99 -47.21
C ILE A 75 -6.46 28.13 -48.17
N ASP A 76 -7.59 27.97 -48.86
CA ASP A 76 -8.07 28.89 -49.87
C ASP A 76 -8.77 30.12 -49.23
N GLU A 77 -8.05 30.81 -48.34
CA GLU A 77 -8.51 31.99 -47.61
C GLU A 77 -7.38 32.98 -47.44
N LYS A 78 -7.66 34.27 -47.76
CA LYS A 78 -6.73 35.39 -47.47
C LYS A 78 -6.87 35.77 -46.00
N ILE A 79 -5.87 35.46 -45.21
CA ILE A 79 -5.87 35.63 -43.76
C ILE A 79 -5.18 36.96 -43.44
N THR A 80 -5.91 37.89 -42.80
CA THR A 80 -5.44 39.19 -42.37
C THR A 80 -5.11 39.26 -40.89
N GLU A 81 -5.56 38.28 -40.13
CA GLU A 81 -5.22 38.10 -38.71
C GLU A 81 -3.80 37.58 -38.56
N THR A 82 -3.24 37.73 -37.37
CA THR A 82 -1.88 37.25 -37.03
C THR A 82 -1.92 35.86 -36.34
N SER A 83 -3.02 35.16 -36.45
CA SER A 83 -3.19 33.78 -35.95
C SER A 83 -4.22 33.04 -36.77
N TYR A 84 -4.10 31.75 -36.83
CA TYR A 84 -5.06 30.85 -37.50
C TYR A 84 -5.09 29.47 -36.87
N VAL A 85 -6.25 28.82 -36.84
CA VAL A 85 -6.38 27.45 -36.37
C VAL A 85 -6.64 26.55 -37.56
N VAL A 86 -5.77 25.61 -37.77
CA VAL A 86 -5.92 24.54 -38.79
C VAL A 86 -6.59 23.35 -38.16
N ASP A 87 -7.80 23.04 -38.58
CA ASP A 87 -8.64 21.92 -38.10
C ASP A 87 -8.59 20.71 -39.02
N GLY A 88 -9.16 19.59 -38.55
CA GLY A 88 -9.30 18.34 -39.33
C GLY A 88 -8.00 17.56 -39.47
N LEU A 89 -7.03 17.85 -38.64
CA LEU A 89 -5.73 17.17 -38.62
C LEU A 89 -5.84 15.84 -37.87
N THR A 90 -4.97 14.89 -38.22
CA THR A 90 -4.90 13.57 -37.56
C THR A 90 -3.50 13.32 -37.04
N PHE A 91 -3.40 12.65 -35.90
CA PHE A 91 -2.09 12.25 -35.37
C PHE A 91 -1.48 11.08 -36.16
N ILE A 92 -0.22 11.19 -36.56
CA ILE A 92 0.59 10.06 -37.02
C ILE A 92 1.93 10.16 -36.29
N LYS A 93 2.32 9.08 -35.62
CA LYS A 93 3.57 9.03 -34.88
C LYS A 93 4.78 9.25 -35.81
N ASP A 94 5.72 10.04 -35.34
CA ASP A 94 6.96 10.39 -36.06
C ASP A 94 6.78 11.06 -37.43
N SER A 95 5.56 11.58 -37.73
CA SER A 95 5.23 12.27 -38.98
C SER A 95 4.46 13.56 -38.68
N PRO A 96 5.13 14.62 -38.24
CA PRO A 96 4.49 15.90 -37.96
C PRO A 96 4.04 16.59 -39.27
N TYR A 97 3.07 17.46 -39.16
CA TYR A 97 2.73 18.39 -40.23
C TYR A 97 3.80 19.49 -40.33
N GLU A 98 4.18 19.90 -41.54
CA GLU A 98 4.88 21.13 -41.82
C GLU A 98 3.87 22.18 -42.30
N PHE A 99 3.72 23.24 -41.55
CA PHE A 99 2.89 24.39 -41.89
C PHE A 99 3.78 25.48 -42.53
N THR A 100 3.34 26.00 -43.67
CA THR A 100 4.00 27.08 -44.38
C THR A 100 3.05 28.28 -44.41
N VAL A 101 3.53 29.43 -43.93
CA VAL A 101 2.82 30.70 -43.95
C VAL A 101 3.54 31.62 -44.95
N THR A 102 2.81 32.03 -45.98
CA THR A 102 3.31 32.83 -47.08
C THR A 102 2.67 34.23 -47.04
N SER A 103 3.45 35.28 -46.99
CA SER A 103 2.97 36.67 -46.99
C SER A 103 2.69 37.18 -48.39
N TYR A 104 1.75 38.14 -48.51
CA TYR A 104 1.41 38.85 -49.72
C TYR A 104 1.18 40.35 -49.41
N ASN A 105 1.59 41.22 -50.33
CA ASN A 105 1.30 42.65 -50.22
C ASN A 105 -0.08 43.00 -50.87
N GLU A 106 -0.48 44.26 -50.84
CA GLU A 106 -1.75 44.76 -51.44
C GLU A 106 -1.90 44.51 -52.94
N LYS A 107 -0.79 44.21 -53.64
CA LYS A 107 -0.77 43.91 -55.08
C LYS A 107 -0.74 42.42 -55.40
N ASP A 108 -0.98 41.57 -54.42
CA ASP A 108 -0.87 40.11 -54.50
C ASP A 108 0.56 39.61 -54.86
N GLU A 109 1.59 40.43 -54.59
CA GLU A 109 2.97 39.99 -54.80
C GLU A 109 3.42 39.17 -53.57
N LYS A 110 3.93 37.97 -53.85
CA LYS A 110 4.35 36.96 -52.87
C LYS A 110 5.65 37.37 -52.18
N GLY A 111 5.69 37.28 -50.85
CA GLY A 111 6.88 37.40 -50.03
C GLY A 111 7.52 36.04 -49.72
N ASP A 112 8.43 36.04 -48.75
CA ASP A 112 9.10 34.82 -48.31
C ASP A 112 8.18 33.94 -47.44
N GLU A 113 8.49 32.66 -47.41
CA GLU A 113 7.74 31.67 -46.64
C GLU A 113 8.36 31.45 -45.25
N ALA A 114 7.52 31.41 -44.21
CA ALA A 114 7.92 30.96 -42.89
C ALA A 114 7.35 29.56 -42.64
N LYS A 115 8.10 28.69 -41.97
CA LYS A 115 7.70 27.29 -41.73
C LYS A 115 7.83 26.89 -40.27
N VAL A 116 6.90 26.07 -39.82
CA VAL A 116 6.94 25.44 -38.49
C VAL A 116 6.41 24.04 -38.59
N GLN A 117 6.98 23.13 -37.80
CA GLN A 117 6.52 21.74 -37.72
C GLN A 117 5.80 21.50 -36.40
N ALA A 118 4.65 20.80 -36.47
CA ALA A 118 3.92 20.34 -35.30
C ALA A 118 3.06 19.14 -35.62
N ASN A 119 2.73 18.37 -34.59
CA ASN A 119 1.71 17.33 -34.67
C ASN A 119 0.55 17.67 -33.73
N VAL A 120 -0.65 17.21 -34.04
CA VAL A 120 -1.77 17.24 -33.12
C VAL A 120 -1.48 16.30 -31.94
N LEU A 121 -2.18 16.48 -30.83
CA LEU A 121 -2.04 15.58 -29.69
C LEU A 121 -2.47 14.17 -30.05
N GLN A 122 -1.78 13.21 -29.54
CA GLN A 122 -2.21 11.82 -29.63
C GLN A 122 -3.43 11.63 -28.71
N GLU A 123 -4.55 11.24 -29.28
CA GLU A 123 -5.68 10.85 -28.44
C GLU A 123 -5.26 9.64 -27.58
N THR A 124 -5.41 9.76 -26.28
CA THR A 124 -5.15 8.65 -25.35
C THR A 124 -6.49 8.05 -24.94
N ARG A 125 -6.64 6.77 -25.19
CA ARG A 125 -7.73 5.97 -24.63
C ARG A 125 -7.14 5.00 -23.62
N ASP A 126 -7.88 4.77 -22.55
CA ASP A 126 -7.50 3.76 -21.55
C ASP A 126 -7.93 2.37 -22.06
N VAL A 127 -7.05 1.77 -22.88
CA VAL A 127 -7.23 0.42 -23.37
C VAL A 127 -6.64 -0.54 -22.35
N PRO A 128 -7.41 -1.50 -21.82
CA PRO A 128 -6.90 -2.42 -20.81
C PRO A 128 -5.81 -3.34 -21.39
N SER A 129 -4.72 -3.53 -20.65
CA SER A 129 -3.67 -4.46 -21.05
C SER A 129 -4.17 -5.90 -21.14
N VAL A 130 -3.57 -6.69 -21.99
CA VAL A 130 -3.81 -8.14 -22.02
C VAL A 130 -3.45 -8.75 -20.67
N THR A 131 -4.15 -9.81 -20.29
CA THR A 131 -3.95 -10.50 -19.02
C THR A 131 -3.37 -11.89 -19.24
N PHE A 132 -2.74 -12.48 -18.21
CA PHE A 132 -2.32 -13.89 -18.21
C PHE A 132 -1.41 -14.30 -19.37
N LEU A 133 -0.45 -13.45 -19.77
CA LEU A 133 0.54 -13.85 -20.75
C LEU A 133 1.37 -15.02 -20.20
N THR A 134 1.21 -16.18 -20.81
CA THR A 134 1.87 -17.43 -20.45
C THR A 134 2.54 -18.05 -21.67
N ALA A 135 3.61 -18.80 -21.44
CA ALA A 135 4.24 -19.60 -22.46
C ALA A 135 3.94 -21.09 -22.24
N SER A 136 3.74 -21.80 -23.34
CA SER A 136 3.57 -23.26 -23.38
C SER A 136 4.26 -23.84 -24.61
N ASN A 137 4.47 -25.14 -24.65
CA ASN A 137 5.16 -25.81 -25.77
C ASN A 137 6.51 -25.17 -26.13
N VAL A 138 7.20 -24.64 -25.10
CA VAL A 138 8.55 -24.12 -25.29
C VAL A 138 9.50 -25.29 -25.49
N SER A 139 10.17 -25.28 -26.59
CA SER A 139 11.16 -26.30 -26.97
C SER A 139 12.40 -25.63 -27.57
N GLN A 140 13.29 -26.40 -28.12
CA GLN A 140 14.46 -25.87 -28.85
C GLN A 140 14.06 -25.02 -30.06
N THR A 141 12.92 -25.31 -30.69
CA THR A 141 12.53 -24.70 -31.96
C THR A 141 11.14 -24.09 -31.97
N THR A 142 10.40 -24.17 -30.89
CA THR A 142 9.03 -23.63 -30.79
C THR A 142 8.77 -22.94 -29.48
N ALA A 143 7.89 -21.93 -29.49
CA ALA A 143 7.31 -21.34 -28.30
C ALA A 143 5.88 -20.89 -28.59
N THR A 144 4.93 -21.23 -27.73
CA THR A 144 3.52 -20.82 -27.83
C THR A 144 3.16 -19.93 -26.70
N PHE A 145 2.67 -18.75 -27.00
CA PHE A 145 2.24 -17.75 -26.03
C PHE A 145 0.71 -17.64 -26.04
N LYS A 146 0.11 -17.50 -24.86
CA LYS A 146 -1.33 -17.35 -24.67
C LYS A 146 -1.59 -16.25 -23.66
N TRP A 147 -2.68 -15.50 -23.88
CA TRP A 147 -3.09 -14.43 -22.99
C TRP A 147 -4.61 -14.34 -22.87
N GLY A 148 -5.06 -13.68 -21.80
CA GLY A 148 -6.44 -13.24 -21.65
C GLY A 148 -6.66 -11.91 -22.36
N GLN A 149 -7.81 -11.74 -23.01
CA GLN A 149 -8.17 -10.53 -23.72
C GLN A 149 -9.34 -9.86 -23.00
N PRO A 150 -9.09 -8.76 -22.24
CA PRO A 150 -10.13 -8.03 -21.54
C PRO A 150 -11.16 -7.43 -22.49
N LYS A 151 -12.32 -7.10 -21.95
CA LYS A 151 -13.35 -6.36 -22.70
C LYS A 151 -12.78 -4.99 -23.11
N GLY A 152 -12.91 -4.63 -24.37
CA GLY A 152 -12.34 -3.39 -24.93
C GLY A 152 -11.09 -3.62 -25.75
N VAL A 153 -10.44 -4.78 -25.65
CA VAL A 153 -9.36 -5.20 -26.55
C VAL A 153 -9.93 -5.99 -27.71
N ALA A 154 -9.72 -5.50 -28.92
CA ALA A 154 -10.20 -6.13 -30.16
C ALA A 154 -9.19 -7.13 -30.73
N TYR A 155 -7.92 -6.78 -30.72
CA TYR A 155 -6.79 -7.59 -31.19
C TYR A 155 -5.54 -7.29 -30.40
N ALA A 156 -4.45 -8.00 -30.67
CA ALA A 156 -3.14 -7.72 -30.07
C ALA A 156 -2.07 -7.54 -31.15
N ILE A 157 -1.10 -6.66 -30.89
CA ILE A 157 0.18 -6.62 -31.59
C ILE A 157 1.17 -7.41 -30.76
N VAL A 158 1.79 -8.41 -31.38
CA VAL A 158 2.78 -9.26 -30.72
C VAL A 158 4.15 -8.96 -31.30
N ASN A 159 4.97 -8.31 -30.51
CA ASN A 159 6.38 -8.08 -30.85
C ASN A 159 7.22 -9.17 -30.22
N PHE A 160 8.22 -9.67 -30.95
CA PHE A 160 9.17 -10.62 -30.39
C PHE A 160 10.59 -10.24 -30.77
N GLU A 161 11.48 -10.39 -29.79
CA GLU A 161 12.91 -10.13 -30.00
C GLU A 161 13.79 -11.11 -29.22
N ARG A 162 14.93 -11.39 -29.75
CA ARG A 162 16.07 -12.03 -29.08
C ARG A 162 17.37 -11.41 -29.62
N LYS A 163 18.26 -11.07 -28.68
CA LYS A 163 19.61 -10.56 -28.97
C LYS A 163 20.63 -11.72 -28.87
N GLY A 164 21.86 -11.50 -29.26
CA GLY A 164 22.92 -12.49 -29.15
C GLY A 164 23.31 -13.13 -30.49
N ASP A 165 23.83 -14.35 -30.44
CA ASP A 165 24.42 -15.02 -31.62
C ASP A 165 23.36 -15.46 -32.64
N HIS A 166 22.13 -15.64 -32.19
CA HIS A 166 20.99 -15.99 -33.03
C HIS A 166 19.86 -14.95 -32.88
N PRO A 167 20.09 -13.70 -33.35
CA PRO A 167 19.14 -12.63 -33.20
C PRO A 167 17.89 -12.90 -34.00
N MET A 168 16.73 -12.60 -33.44
CA MET A 168 15.45 -12.59 -34.14
C MET A 168 14.60 -11.43 -33.63
N GLN A 169 13.79 -10.88 -34.53
CA GLN A 169 12.79 -9.87 -34.18
C GLN A 169 11.65 -9.89 -35.18
N GLY A 170 10.48 -9.50 -34.73
CA GLY A 170 9.33 -9.36 -35.59
C GLY A 170 8.16 -8.72 -34.85
N SER A 171 7.14 -8.36 -35.61
CA SER A 171 5.90 -7.83 -35.13
C SER A 171 4.76 -8.43 -35.93
N GLU A 172 3.71 -8.89 -35.25
CA GLU A 172 2.56 -9.52 -35.90
C GLU A 172 1.26 -9.08 -35.20
N ARG A 173 0.24 -8.76 -36.01
CA ARG A 173 -1.11 -8.57 -35.49
C ARG A 173 -1.76 -9.94 -35.33
N VAL A 174 -2.31 -10.17 -34.15
CA VAL A 174 -2.95 -11.40 -33.72
C VAL A 174 -4.38 -11.10 -33.25
N ASP A 175 -5.35 -11.63 -34.01
CA ASP A 175 -6.77 -11.49 -33.65
C ASP A 175 -7.22 -12.58 -32.65
N ASP A 176 -6.46 -13.66 -32.54
CA ASP A 176 -6.62 -14.73 -31.57
C ASP A 176 -5.85 -14.43 -30.29
N ARG A 177 -6.09 -15.23 -29.24
CA ARG A 177 -5.42 -15.13 -27.92
C ARG A 177 -4.21 -16.06 -27.82
N VAL A 178 -3.67 -16.46 -28.94
CA VAL A 178 -2.56 -17.42 -29.04
C VAL A 178 -1.63 -16.99 -30.16
N PHE A 179 -0.35 -16.96 -29.85
CA PHE A 179 0.74 -16.72 -30.79
C PHE A 179 1.75 -17.85 -30.69
N ALA A 180 2.07 -18.46 -31.78
CA ALA A 180 3.03 -19.56 -31.83
C ALA A 180 4.19 -19.22 -32.79
N LEU A 181 5.39 -19.25 -32.26
CA LEU A 181 6.62 -19.20 -33.02
C LEU A 181 7.07 -20.64 -33.32
N THR A 182 7.30 -20.92 -34.57
CA THR A 182 7.96 -22.14 -35.06
C THR A 182 9.29 -21.76 -35.66
N ASP A 183 10.20 -22.72 -35.77
CA ASP A 183 11.54 -22.53 -36.34
C ASP A 183 12.41 -21.50 -35.59
N VAL A 184 12.16 -21.36 -34.27
CA VAL A 184 13.02 -20.60 -33.35
C VAL A 184 14.40 -21.31 -33.31
N TYR A 185 15.47 -20.55 -33.50
CA TYR A 185 16.81 -21.11 -33.37
C TYR A 185 17.12 -21.40 -31.90
N PRO A 186 17.70 -22.56 -31.54
CA PRO A 186 18.08 -22.84 -30.16
C PRO A 186 19.13 -21.88 -29.64
N ASP A 187 18.90 -21.32 -28.46
CA ASP A 187 19.82 -20.41 -27.78
C ASP A 187 19.62 -20.54 -26.27
N ASP A 188 20.62 -21.04 -25.57
CA ASP A 188 20.57 -21.30 -24.15
C ASP A 188 20.94 -20.08 -23.31
N GLU A 189 21.52 -19.06 -23.91
CA GLU A 189 22.02 -17.87 -23.18
C GLU A 189 21.14 -16.64 -23.38
N ASN A 190 20.47 -16.53 -24.52
CA ASN A 190 19.71 -15.34 -24.87
C ASN A 190 18.19 -15.62 -24.88
N PRO A 191 17.42 -15.01 -23.95
CA PRO A 191 15.99 -15.21 -23.90
C PRO A 191 15.28 -14.60 -25.12
N LEU A 192 14.29 -15.32 -25.63
CA LEU A 192 13.29 -14.80 -26.54
C LEU A 192 12.24 -14.03 -25.71
N THR A 193 12.15 -12.74 -25.94
CA THR A 193 11.15 -11.89 -25.30
C THR A 193 9.99 -11.65 -26.24
N VAL A 194 8.79 -11.96 -25.79
CA VAL A 194 7.54 -11.65 -26.48
C VAL A 194 6.80 -10.58 -25.72
N THR A 195 6.40 -9.52 -26.42
CA THR A 195 5.65 -8.39 -25.89
C THR A 195 4.30 -8.34 -26.60
N VAL A 196 3.23 -8.42 -25.83
CA VAL A 196 1.86 -8.39 -26.33
C VAL A 196 1.23 -7.05 -25.96
N ILE A 197 0.74 -6.33 -26.96
CA ILE A 197 0.09 -5.03 -26.82
C ILE A 197 -1.35 -5.21 -27.25
N GLY A 198 -2.30 -5.07 -26.33
CA GLY A 198 -3.73 -5.07 -26.65
C GLY A 198 -4.11 -3.80 -27.39
N CYS A 199 -4.96 -3.91 -28.42
CA CYS A 199 -5.46 -2.78 -29.18
C CYS A 199 -6.98 -2.80 -29.21
N ASP A 200 -7.63 -1.65 -29.14
CA ASP A 200 -9.07 -1.52 -29.38
C ASP A 200 -9.42 -1.58 -30.87
N GLU A 201 -10.70 -1.44 -31.21
CA GLU A 201 -11.20 -1.47 -32.61
C GLU A 201 -10.63 -0.32 -33.45
N ASP A 202 -10.30 0.80 -32.85
CA ASP A 202 -9.76 2.00 -33.52
C ASP A 202 -8.23 1.99 -33.56
N GLY A 203 -7.56 1.03 -32.92
CA GLY A 203 -6.11 0.84 -32.95
C GLY A 203 -5.35 1.53 -31.83
N PHE A 204 -6.04 2.04 -30.80
CA PHE A 204 -5.37 2.55 -29.60
C PHE A 204 -4.75 1.40 -28.82
N GLU A 205 -3.50 1.61 -28.40
CA GLU A 205 -2.68 0.58 -27.77
C GLU A 205 -2.78 0.65 -26.24
N ALA A 206 -2.90 -0.52 -25.63
CA ALA A 206 -2.74 -0.72 -24.20
C ALA A 206 -1.27 -0.69 -23.79
N ALA A 207 -1.02 -0.61 -22.50
CA ALA A 207 0.33 -0.82 -21.97
C ALA A 207 0.82 -2.24 -22.33
N PRO A 208 2.08 -2.39 -22.83
CA PRO A 208 2.63 -3.66 -23.26
C PRO A 208 2.83 -4.64 -22.09
N VAL A 209 2.61 -5.93 -22.35
CA VAL A 209 2.88 -7.03 -21.44
C VAL A 209 3.91 -7.95 -22.05
N SER A 210 5.03 -8.20 -21.38
CA SER A 210 6.14 -8.98 -21.91
C SER A 210 6.40 -10.25 -21.11
N LEU A 211 6.85 -11.28 -21.81
CA LEU A 211 7.30 -12.54 -21.24
C LEU A 211 8.54 -13.03 -22.00
N SER A 212 9.57 -13.44 -21.27
CA SER A 212 10.77 -14.00 -21.84
C SER A 212 10.86 -15.51 -21.59
N VAL A 213 11.28 -16.25 -22.60
CA VAL A 213 11.53 -17.70 -22.54
C VAL A 213 12.87 -18.03 -23.13
N ILE A 214 13.49 -19.11 -22.70
CA ILE A 214 14.65 -19.68 -23.36
C ILE A 214 14.19 -20.82 -24.29
N CYS A 215 14.43 -20.65 -25.58
CA CYS A 215 14.24 -21.70 -26.57
C CYS A 215 15.60 -22.35 -26.88
N GLY A 216 15.96 -23.37 -26.11
CA GLY A 216 17.29 -23.94 -26.16
C GLY A 216 17.39 -25.18 -25.30
N GLY A 217 18.52 -25.34 -24.62
CA GLY A 217 18.71 -26.44 -23.71
C GLY A 217 17.80 -26.39 -22.50
N THR A 218 17.83 -27.40 -21.70
CA THR A 218 16.92 -27.74 -20.62
C THR A 218 17.08 -26.87 -19.36
N LYS A 219 17.96 -25.88 -19.32
CA LYS A 219 18.37 -25.22 -18.09
C LYS A 219 17.33 -24.25 -17.52
N ASN A 220 16.53 -23.57 -18.33
CA ASN A 220 15.70 -22.43 -17.86
C ASN A 220 14.19 -22.63 -18.00
N TYR A 221 13.74 -23.67 -18.65
CA TYR A 221 12.32 -24.00 -18.77
C TYR A 221 12.06 -25.45 -18.40
N ASN A 222 11.29 -25.65 -17.35
CA ASN A 222 10.78 -26.98 -17.02
C ASN A 222 9.24 -26.97 -17.20
N PRO A 223 8.69 -27.76 -18.15
CA PRO A 223 7.24 -27.83 -18.36
C PRO A 223 6.48 -28.37 -17.15
N ALA A 224 7.18 -28.95 -16.18
CA ALA A 224 6.59 -29.43 -14.93
C ALA A 224 6.31 -28.32 -13.90
N VAL A 225 6.79 -27.10 -14.12
CA VAL A 225 6.67 -25.98 -13.14
C VAL A 225 6.05 -24.75 -13.79
N SER A 226 5.12 -24.09 -13.11
CA SER A 226 4.65 -22.73 -13.41
C SER A 226 5.09 -21.77 -12.32
N VAL A 227 5.59 -20.60 -12.70
CA VAL A 227 5.93 -19.50 -11.79
C VAL A 227 5.20 -18.25 -12.28
N TYR A 228 4.43 -17.61 -11.38
CA TYR A 228 3.67 -16.41 -11.74
C TYR A 228 3.44 -15.52 -10.49
N SER A 229 3.18 -14.23 -10.70
CA SER A 229 2.82 -13.29 -9.63
C SER A 229 1.31 -13.23 -9.42
N VAL A 230 0.91 -13.01 -8.17
CA VAL A 230 -0.49 -12.82 -7.75
C VAL A 230 -0.57 -11.54 -6.93
N ASP A 231 -1.65 -10.77 -7.08
CA ASP A 231 -1.84 -9.57 -6.26
C ASP A 231 -1.73 -9.92 -4.77
N PRO A 232 -0.90 -9.21 -3.98
CA PRO A 232 -0.71 -9.51 -2.57
C PRO A 232 -2.01 -9.44 -1.74
N LEU A 233 -3.05 -8.79 -2.24
CA LEU A 233 -4.36 -8.78 -1.58
C LEU A 233 -5.19 -10.04 -1.86
N LYS A 234 -4.76 -10.91 -2.75
CA LYS A 234 -5.42 -12.20 -3.03
C LYS A 234 -4.74 -13.31 -2.24
N LYS A 235 -5.47 -13.97 -1.38
CA LYS A 235 -4.99 -15.19 -0.71
C LYS A 235 -4.92 -16.34 -1.70
N VAL A 236 -3.78 -16.99 -1.79
CA VAL A 236 -3.62 -18.21 -2.60
C VAL A 236 -3.99 -19.40 -1.72
N LEU A 237 -5.17 -19.98 -1.96
CA LEU A 237 -5.76 -21.02 -1.11
C LEU A 237 -5.55 -22.41 -1.70
N ARG A 238 -5.39 -23.42 -0.87
CA ARG A 238 -5.29 -24.81 -1.33
C ARG A 238 -6.51 -25.20 -2.16
N GLY A 239 -6.26 -25.79 -3.33
CA GLY A 239 -7.30 -26.27 -4.24
C GLY A 239 -7.96 -25.23 -5.14
N GLN A 240 -7.61 -23.94 -5.04
CA GLN A 240 -8.16 -22.88 -5.90
C GLN A 240 -7.28 -22.50 -7.10
N PHE A 241 -6.11 -23.08 -7.22
CA PHE A 241 -5.11 -22.71 -8.21
C PHE A 241 -5.22 -23.45 -9.57
N GLN A 242 -6.34 -24.14 -9.81
CA GLN A 242 -6.49 -24.93 -11.05
C GLN A 242 -6.74 -24.12 -12.29
N ASP A 243 -7.09 -22.86 -12.19
CA ASP A 243 -7.33 -22.02 -13.35
C ASP A 243 -6.30 -20.92 -13.45
N ALA A 244 -5.75 -20.82 -14.65
CA ALA A 244 -4.84 -19.80 -15.12
C ALA A 244 -5.43 -18.36 -15.11
N ASN A 245 -6.26 -18.04 -14.16
CA ASN A 245 -6.86 -16.73 -13.94
C ASN A 245 -6.04 -15.83 -13.03
N TYR A 246 -4.71 -16.02 -13.03
CA TYR A 246 -3.79 -15.17 -12.28
C TYR A 246 -3.11 -14.17 -13.22
N GLU A 247 -3.26 -12.90 -12.88
CA GLU A 247 -2.75 -11.79 -13.68
C GLU A 247 -1.23 -11.68 -13.53
N SER A 248 -0.52 -11.64 -14.65
CA SER A 248 0.91 -11.41 -14.67
C SER A 248 1.28 -10.57 -15.90
N PRO A 249 2.18 -9.59 -15.76
CA PRO A 249 2.70 -9.00 -14.52
C PRO A 249 1.78 -7.90 -14.00
N LEU A 250 1.51 -7.94 -12.71
CA LEU A 250 0.76 -6.90 -12.03
C LEU A 250 1.57 -5.60 -12.03
N LYS A 251 0.97 -4.53 -12.49
CA LYS A 251 1.54 -3.19 -12.36
C LYS A 251 0.79 -2.43 -11.27
N ILE A 252 1.30 -2.49 -10.04
CA ILE A 252 0.73 -1.77 -8.91
C ILE A 252 1.47 -0.44 -8.74
N LYS A 253 0.70 0.65 -8.53
CA LYS A 253 1.23 1.97 -8.23
C LYS A 253 1.48 2.13 -6.73
N TYR A 254 2.61 2.72 -6.38
CA TYR A 254 3.02 3.01 -5.01
C TYR A 254 3.48 4.46 -4.85
N ALA A 255 3.26 5.04 -3.68
CA ALA A 255 3.88 6.29 -3.28
C ALA A 255 5.30 6.03 -2.74
N GLN A 256 6.14 7.03 -2.76
CA GLN A 256 7.43 7.03 -2.06
C GLN A 256 7.20 7.01 -0.55
N GLY A 257 7.96 6.22 0.18
CA GLY A 257 7.78 5.98 1.61
C GLY A 257 6.92 4.77 1.94
N GLU A 258 6.30 4.12 0.96
CA GLU A 258 5.56 2.87 1.15
C GLU A 258 6.47 1.63 1.06
N THR A 259 5.96 0.52 1.53
CA THR A 259 6.53 -0.81 1.29
C THR A 259 5.66 -1.55 0.29
N ALA A 260 6.23 -1.89 -0.86
CA ALA A 260 5.57 -2.69 -1.87
C ALA A 260 5.68 -4.17 -1.52
N SER A 261 4.54 -4.86 -1.47
CA SER A 261 4.51 -6.32 -1.31
C SER A 261 4.34 -7.00 -2.66
N VAL A 262 5.01 -8.12 -2.83
CA VAL A 262 4.90 -8.97 -4.03
C VAL A 262 4.70 -10.43 -3.60
N GLN A 263 3.79 -11.11 -4.29
CA GLN A 263 3.48 -12.51 -4.05
C GLN A 263 3.73 -13.32 -5.31
N VAL A 264 4.55 -14.38 -5.20
CA VAL A 264 4.93 -15.29 -6.28
C VAL A 264 4.47 -16.70 -5.96
N VAL A 265 3.82 -17.34 -6.91
CA VAL A 265 3.36 -18.73 -6.79
C VAL A 265 4.29 -19.63 -7.61
N VAL A 266 4.71 -20.71 -6.98
CA VAL A 266 5.49 -21.80 -7.58
C VAL A 266 4.61 -23.05 -7.60
N LEU A 267 4.16 -23.45 -8.77
CA LEU A 267 3.19 -24.52 -8.97
C LEU A 267 3.80 -25.68 -9.74
N PRO A 268 3.97 -26.85 -9.12
CA PRO A 268 4.34 -28.06 -9.83
C PRO A 268 3.24 -28.52 -10.81
N LYS A 269 3.60 -28.84 -12.04
CA LYS A 269 2.66 -29.38 -13.05
C LYS A 269 2.66 -30.91 -13.12
N SER A 270 3.80 -31.52 -12.89
CA SER A 270 3.96 -32.98 -12.91
C SER A 270 5.04 -33.41 -11.92
N GLY A 271 4.66 -34.18 -10.91
CA GLY A 271 5.56 -34.63 -9.83
C GLY A 271 5.92 -33.55 -8.84
N ASP A 272 6.57 -33.95 -7.76
CA ASP A 272 7.11 -33.06 -6.76
C ASP A 272 8.32 -32.30 -7.30
N ILE A 273 8.48 -31.05 -6.88
CA ILE A 273 9.71 -30.31 -7.11
C ILE A 273 10.48 -30.18 -5.79
N THR A 274 11.78 -30.40 -5.86
CA THR A 274 12.65 -30.48 -4.69
C THR A 274 13.79 -29.47 -4.76
N ASN A 275 14.42 -29.18 -3.63
CA ASN A 275 15.50 -28.23 -3.50
C ASN A 275 15.17 -26.83 -4.08
N VAL A 276 13.91 -26.46 -3.97
CA VAL A 276 13.41 -25.18 -4.50
C VAL A 276 13.99 -24.02 -3.72
N THR A 277 14.52 -23.04 -4.44
CA THR A 277 14.98 -21.76 -3.93
C THR A 277 14.36 -20.63 -4.75
N VAL A 278 14.13 -19.49 -4.09
CA VAL A 278 13.68 -18.26 -4.75
C VAL A 278 14.71 -17.18 -4.48
N GLN A 279 15.16 -16.53 -5.54
CA GLN A 279 16.05 -15.36 -5.46
C GLN A 279 15.36 -14.18 -6.12
N VAL A 280 15.37 -13.04 -5.44
CA VAL A 280 14.76 -11.80 -5.93
C VAL A 280 15.85 -10.79 -6.15
N LYS A 281 15.98 -10.28 -7.37
CA LYS A 281 16.89 -9.17 -7.67
C LYS A 281 16.31 -7.87 -7.14
N THR A 282 17.18 -6.92 -6.80
CA THR A 282 16.79 -5.55 -6.45
C THR A 282 16.03 -4.91 -7.60
N PHE A 283 14.94 -4.20 -7.30
CA PHE A 283 14.18 -3.47 -8.30
C PHE A 283 14.98 -2.27 -8.82
N THR A 284 15.07 -2.14 -10.13
CA THR A 284 15.75 -1.04 -10.81
C THR A 284 14.87 -0.42 -11.88
N ASN A 285 15.01 0.88 -12.09
CA ASN A 285 14.37 1.57 -13.21
C ASN A 285 15.30 1.63 -14.44
N ALA A 286 14.77 2.15 -15.55
CA ALA A 286 15.52 2.26 -16.81
C ALA A 286 16.79 3.13 -16.73
N TYR A 287 16.92 3.96 -15.68
CA TYR A 287 18.07 4.84 -15.46
C TYR A 287 19.07 4.28 -14.45
N GLY A 288 18.86 3.03 -13.96
CA GLY A 288 19.73 2.35 -13.01
C GLY A 288 19.51 2.74 -11.54
N ALA A 289 18.48 3.54 -11.23
CA ALA A 289 18.11 3.78 -9.83
C ALA A 289 17.49 2.53 -9.22
N SER A 290 17.87 2.23 -7.98
CA SER A 290 17.45 1.02 -7.26
C SER A 290 16.55 1.35 -6.08
N LEU A 291 15.61 0.45 -5.78
CA LEU A 291 14.86 0.45 -4.52
C LEU A 291 15.64 -0.31 -3.42
N SER A 292 15.05 -0.41 -2.24
CA SER A 292 15.64 -1.20 -1.15
C SER A 292 15.69 -2.69 -1.50
N GLU A 293 16.62 -3.41 -0.86
CA GLU A 293 16.73 -4.86 -1.02
C GLU A 293 15.44 -5.56 -0.62
N PRO A 294 14.95 -6.50 -1.44
CA PRO A 294 13.77 -7.31 -1.12
C PRO A 294 13.99 -8.16 0.13
N LYS A 295 12.96 -8.22 0.99
CA LYS A 295 12.97 -9.06 2.19
C LYS A 295 11.73 -9.92 2.22
N GLY A 296 11.86 -11.24 2.41
CA GLY A 296 10.68 -12.08 2.40
C GLY A 296 10.95 -13.54 2.69
N GLY A 297 9.98 -14.37 2.38
CA GLY A 297 10.03 -15.79 2.64
C GLY A 297 8.81 -16.53 2.11
N TRP A 298 8.70 -17.79 2.51
CA TRP A 298 7.58 -18.63 2.15
C TRP A 298 6.35 -18.32 3.01
N VAL A 299 5.20 -18.15 2.37
CA VAL A 299 3.93 -18.07 3.09
C VAL A 299 3.51 -19.47 3.47
N GLU A 300 3.38 -19.71 4.77
CA GLU A 300 2.94 -20.99 5.31
C GLU A 300 1.49 -20.94 5.75
N PHE A 301 0.86 -22.11 5.71
CA PHE A 301 -0.53 -22.30 6.12
C PHE A 301 -0.60 -22.55 7.61
N VAL A 302 -1.52 -21.87 8.27
CA VAL A 302 -1.86 -22.08 9.67
C VAL A 302 -3.24 -22.74 9.78
N GLU A 303 -3.44 -23.53 10.83
CA GLU A 303 -4.74 -24.09 11.13
C GLU A 303 -5.64 -23.05 11.82
N SER A 304 -6.95 -23.14 11.61
CA SER A 304 -7.94 -22.36 12.35
C SER A 304 -9.18 -23.21 12.57
N GLN A 305 -9.36 -23.73 13.78
CA GLN A 305 -10.48 -24.60 14.13
C GLN A 305 -11.76 -23.82 14.43
N TYR A 306 -11.64 -22.57 14.81
CA TYR A 306 -12.78 -21.67 15.04
C TYR A 306 -12.66 -20.40 14.19
N ASN A 307 -13.68 -20.14 13.37
CA ASN A 307 -13.69 -19.05 12.38
C ASN A 307 -14.77 -18.01 12.65
N GLY A 308 -15.45 -18.07 13.78
CA GLY A 308 -16.59 -17.20 14.11
C GLY A 308 -17.92 -17.72 13.54
N GLU A 309 -19.02 -17.15 14.03
CA GLU A 309 -20.38 -17.71 13.80
C GLU A 309 -20.89 -17.61 12.36
N LYS A 310 -20.36 -16.72 11.53
CA LYS A 310 -20.93 -16.40 10.20
C LYS A 310 -19.92 -16.45 9.05
N VAL A 311 -18.74 -16.95 9.29
CA VAL A 311 -17.74 -17.11 8.24
C VAL A 311 -17.79 -18.55 7.75
N SER A 312 -18.29 -18.75 6.53
CA SER A 312 -18.32 -20.08 5.95
C SER A 312 -16.89 -20.62 5.80
N SER A 313 -16.60 -21.72 6.44
CA SER A 313 -15.35 -22.48 6.35
C SER A 313 -15.14 -23.18 4.99
N ASN A 314 -15.85 -22.75 3.95
CA ASN A 314 -15.94 -23.44 2.68
C ASN A 314 -14.79 -23.14 1.75
N LEU A 315 -13.63 -23.63 2.11
CA LEU A 315 -12.56 -23.78 1.16
C LEU A 315 -12.11 -25.25 1.17
N ASN A 316 -12.81 -26.06 0.36
CA ASN A 316 -12.43 -27.44 0.03
C ASN A 316 -12.02 -28.34 1.22
N GLY A 317 -12.76 -28.26 2.35
CA GLY A 317 -12.64 -29.20 3.46
C GLY A 317 -11.42 -29.03 4.37
N GLY A 318 -10.72 -27.91 4.33
CA GLY A 318 -9.60 -27.64 5.22
C GLY A 318 -9.82 -26.37 6.06
N TYR A 319 -9.44 -26.45 7.34
CA TYR A 319 -9.36 -25.30 8.25
C TYR A 319 -7.96 -24.67 8.20
N VAL A 320 -7.33 -24.61 7.02
CA VAL A 320 -5.97 -24.11 6.83
C VAL A 320 -5.94 -22.90 5.90
N TYR A 321 -5.24 -21.85 6.32
CA TYR A 321 -5.20 -20.57 5.62
C TYR A 321 -3.76 -20.08 5.49
N PRO A 322 -3.37 -19.47 4.35
CA PRO A 322 -2.05 -18.86 4.23
C PRO A 322 -2.00 -17.63 5.14
N ASP A 323 -0.96 -17.54 5.97
CA ASP A 323 -0.83 -16.41 6.88
C ASP A 323 0.61 -16.02 7.22
N VAL A 324 1.41 -16.90 7.82
CA VAL A 324 2.74 -16.57 8.30
C VAL A 324 3.78 -16.57 7.17
N ILE A 325 4.66 -15.56 7.15
CA ILE A 325 5.78 -15.44 6.22
C ILE A 325 7.04 -15.93 6.91
N LEU A 326 7.55 -17.09 6.52
CA LEU A 326 8.78 -17.66 7.08
C LEU A 326 9.98 -17.38 6.17
N PRO A 327 11.09 -16.84 6.70
CA PRO A 327 12.31 -16.64 5.93
C PRO A 327 12.77 -17.95 5.25
N GLN A 328 13.27 -17.83 4.03
CA GLN A 328 13.83 -18.97 3.33
C GLN A 328 15.14 -19.41 4.01
N LYS A 329 15.08 -20.52 4.73
CA LYS A 329 16.24 -21.17 5.36
C LYS A 329 16.59 -22.44 4.58
N GLY A 330 17.47 -22.31 3.57
CA GLY A 330 17.82 -23.42 2.68
C GLY A 330 16.80 -23.67 1.56
N THR A 331 16.63 -24.93 1.21
CA THR A 331 15.77 -25.36 0.10
C THR A 331 14.45 -25.94 0.61
N ARG A 332 13.45 -26.00 -0.28
CA ARG A 332 12.10 -26.49 0.01
C ARG A 332 11.69 -27.58 -1.00
N THR A 333 10.80 -28.46 -0.58
CA THR A 333 10.04 -29.34 -1.46
C THR A 333 8.63 -28.79 -1.63
N VAL A 334 8.10 -28.76 -2.85
CA VAL A 334 6.70 -28.43 -3.15
C VAL A 334 6.07 -29.66 -3.82
N GLY A 335 5.03 -30.21 -3.23
CA GLY A 335 4.36 -31.42 -3.68
C GLY A 335 3.54 -31.21 -4.96
N GLN A 336 3.36 -32.25 -5.74
CA GLN A 336 2.65 -32.25 -7.03
C GLN A 336 1.22 -31.66 -6.98
N ARG A 337 0.53 -31.77 -5.85
CA ARG A 337 -0.83 -31.25 -5.66
C ARG A 337 -0.88 -30.05 -4.75
N GLU A 338 0.27 -29.47 -4.51
CA GLU A 338 0.47 -28.30 -3.68
C GLU A 338 1.05 -27.18 -4.51
N PHE A 339 1.26 -26.05 -3.89
CA PHE A 339 2.03 -24.94 -4.43
C PHE A 339 2.85 -24.31 -3.31
N GLY A 340 3.89 -23.60 -3.67
CA GLY A 340 4.61 -22.70 -2.78
C GLY A 340 4.24 -21.26 -3.09
N THR A 341 3.96 -20.47 -2.07
CA THR A 341 3.79 -19.02 -2.22
C THR A 341 4.96 -18.33 -1.56
N TYR A 342 5.67 -17.52 -2.31
CA TYR A 342 6.78 -16.70 -1.81
C TYR A 342 6.36 -15.24 -1.77
N TRP A 343 6.48 -14.63 -0.60
CA TRP A 343 6.16 -13.23 -0.35
C TRP A 343 7.42 -12.44 -0.10
N TYR A 344 7.53 -11.25 -0.67
CA TYR A 344 8.59 -10.34 -0.29
C TYR A 344 8.13 -8.88 -0.33
N ASP A 345 8.72 -8.10 0.53
CA ASP A 345 8.49 -6.67 0.69
C ASP A 345 9.69 -5.88 0.18
N VAL A 346 9.42 -4.76 -0.48
CA VAL A 346 10.41 -3.81 -0.99
C VAL A 346 10.07 -2.43 -0.48
N PHE A 347 10.90 -1.86 0.38
CA PHE A 347 10.70 -0.48 0.82
C PHE A 347 11.07 0.49 -0.29
N ILE A 348 10.21 1.47 -0.54
CA ILE A 348 10.39 2.54 -1.53
C ILE A 348 10.85 3.80 -0.80
N PRO A 349 12.14 4.17 -0.86
CA PRO A 349 12.63 5.34 -0.12
C PRO A 349 11.91 6.63 -0.52
N LYS A 350 11.73 7.54 0.43
CA LYS A 350 11.34 8.92 0.11
C LYS A 350 12.46 9.54 -0.73
N GLY A 351 12.14 10.04 -1.91
CA GLY A 351 13.12 10.51 -2.90
C GLY A 351 13.49 9.49 -3.98
N ALA A 352 12.86 8.28 -3.99
CA ALA A 352 12.95 7.37 -5.13
C ALA A 352 12.44 8.05 -6.40
N ALA A 353 13.16 7.88 -7.52
CA ALA A 353 12.73 8.48 -8.78
C ALA A 353 11.39 7.90 -9.23
N PRO A 354 10.40 8.73 -9.62
CA PRO A 354 9.16 8.22 -10.18
C PRO A 354 9.39 7.43 -11.48
N GLY A 355 8.57 6.42 -11.72
CA GLY A 355 8.61 5.61 -12.93
C GLY A 355 8.46 4.12 -12.69
N GLU A 356 8.60 3.34 -13.75
CA GLU A 356 8.54 1.89 -13.70
C GLU A 356 9.86 1.32 -13.16
N TYR A 357 9.74 0.41 -12.20
CA TYR A 357 10.83 -0.41 -11.67
C TYR A 357 10.57 -1.87 -11.97
N THR A 358 11.61 -2.58 -12.34
CA THR A 358 11.56 -3.99 -12.69
C THR A 358 12.53 -4.81 -11.86
N SER A 359 12.17 -6.05 -11.59
CA SER A 359 13.02 -7.04 -10.95
C SER A 359 12.79 -8.39 -11.58
N VAL A 360 13.76 -9.28 -11.43
CA VAL A 360 13.65 -10.68 -11.82
C VAL A 360 13.62 -11.54 -10.58
N VAL A 361 12.59 -12.38 -10.48
CA VAL A 361 12.49 -13.46 -9.50
C VAL A 361 12.93 -14.74 -10.14
N THR A 362 14.02 -15.29 -9.70
CA THR A 362 14.57 -16.57 -10.19
C THR A 362 14.16 -17.70 -9.24
N VAL A 363 13.46 -18.70 -9.77
CA VAL A 363 13.08 -19.93 -9.06
C VAL A 363 13.89 -21.09 -9.62
N SER A 364 14.65 -21.78 -8.80
CA SER A 364 15.48 -22.92 -9.19
C SER A 364 15.17 -24.13 -8.31
N GLY A 365 15.37 -25.32 -8.83
CA GLY A 365 15.13 -26.58 -8.12
C GLY A 365 15.31 -27.79 -9.02
N TYR A 366 14.73 -28.92 -8.60
CA TYR A 366 14.71 -30.16 -9.37
C TYR A 366 13.30 -30.67 -9.55
N SER A 367 12.99 -31.16 -10.76
CA SER A 367 11.76 -31.87 -11.08
C SER A 367 12.11 -33.21 -11.74
N ASN A 368 11.61 -34.32 -11.18
CA ASN A 368 11.93 -35.65 -11.66
C ASN A 368 13.44 -35.95 -11.78
N GLY A 369 14.27 -35.31 -10.95
CA GLY A 369 15.73 -35.42 -10.95
C GLY A 369 16.47 -34.51 -11.93
N GLU A 370 15.76 -33.74 -12.74
CA GLU A 370 16.33 -32.73 -13.66
C GLU A 370 16.29 -31.34 -13.02
N GLU A 371 17.39 -30.59 -13.17
CA GLU A 371 17.49 -29.22 -12.68
C GLU A 371 16.64 -28.28 -13.56
N PHE A 372 15.95 -27.34 -12.92
CA PHE A 372 15.27 -26.26 -13.61
C PHE A 372 15.63 -24.90 -12.99
N THR A 373 15.60 -23.89 -13.83
CA THR A 373 15.61 -22.48 -13.43
C THR A 373 14.56 -21.75 -14.26
N THR A 374 13.75 -20.93 -13.61
CA THR A 374 12.70 -20.14 -14.25
C THR A 374 12.74 -18.72 -13.73
N ASP A 375 12.79 -17.76 -14.62
CA ASP A 375 12.78 -16.34 -14.32
C ASP A 375 11.36 -15.74 -14.49
N LEU A 376 10.94 -14.95 -13.53
CA LEU A 376 9.71 -14.17 -13.58
C LEU A 376 10.06 -12.69 -13.52
N LEU A 377 9.65 -11.93 -14.55
CA LEU A 377 9.76 -10.47 -14.52
C LEU A 377 8.62 -9.89 -13.69
N VAL A 378 8.96 -9.09 -12.70
CA VAL A 378 8.01 -8.36 -11.84
C VAL A 378 8.19 -6.87 -12.05
N LYS A 379 7.08 -6.14 -12.13
CA LYS A 379 7.05 -4.70 -12.36
C LYS A 379 6.24 -3.98 -11.29
N MET A 380 6.66 -2.76 -10.95
CA MET A 380 5.87 -1.83 -10.15
C MET A 380 6.07 -0.40 -10.64
N GLU A 381 5.14 0.47 -10.35
CA GLU A 381 5.23 1.89 -10.65
C GLU A 381 5.39 2.70 -9.35
N VAL A 382 6.44 3.51 -9.28
CA VAL A 382 6.63 4.49 -8.22
C VAL A 382 6.15 5.84 -8.72
N THR A 383 5.20 6.45 -8.01
CA THR A 383 4.65 7.76 -8.37
C THR A 383 5.50 8.91 -7.82
N SER A 384 5.20 10.15 -8.19
CA SER A 384 5.80 11.34 -7.60
C SER A 384 5.29 11.66 -6.19
N VAL A 385 4.25 10.99 -5.75
CA VAL A 385 3.63 11.18 -4.43
C VAL A 385 4.59 10.71 -3.34
N VAL A 386 4.84 11.56 -2.35
CA VAL A 386 5.62 11.22 -1.15
C VAL A 386 4.66 11.06 0.02
N LEU A 387 4.63 9.88 0.61
CA LEU A 387 3.78 9.59 1.77
C LEU A 387 4.16 10.48 2.94
N GLU A 388 3.20 11.23 3.45
CA GLU A 388 3.34 12.04 4.65
C GLU A 388 3.11 11.21 5.91
N GLU A 389 3.55 11.74 7.04
CA GLU A 389 3.21 11.18 8.34
C GLU A 389 1.73 11.36 8.62
N SER A 390 1.08 10.30 9.07
CA SER A 390 -0.36 10.30 9.36
C SER A 390 -0.63 10.74 10.81
N ASP A 391 -1.81 11.31 11.06
CA ASP A 391 -2.34 11.57 12.40
C ASP A 391 -3.04 10.35 13.02
N LEU A 392 -3.10 9.22 12.30
CA LEU A 392 -3.69 7.99 12.79
C LEU A 392 -2.85 7.40 13.94
N MET A 393 -3.48 7.18 15.07
CA MET A 393 -2.90 6.47 16.21
C MET A 393 -3.25 4.98 16.10
N VAL A 394 -2.24 4.12 16.13
CA VAL A 394 -2.43 2.67 15.97
C VAL A 394 -1.78 1.94 17.13
N THR A 395 -2.60 1.20 17.88
CA THR A 395 -2.15 0.33 18.94
C THR A 395 -2.62 -1.11 18.75
N ASN A 396 -1.69 -2.03 18.86
CA ASN A 396 -1.96 -3.44 19.14
C ASN A 396 -1.24 -3.77 20.44
N TRP A 397 -1.95 -4.22 21.43
CA TRP A 397 -1.36 -4.37 22.78
C TRP A 397 -0.24 -5.40 22.81
N LEU A 398 0.86 -4.98 23.42
CA LEU A 398 2.04 -5.79 23.70
C LEU A 398 1.93 -6.39 25.12
N PHE A 399 2.38 -7.64 25.24
CA PHE A 399 2.41 -8.36 26.51
C PHE A 399 3.84 -8.86 26.76
N GLU A 400 4.59 -8.16 27.62
CA GLU A 400 5.99 -8.48 27.89
C GLU A 400 6.21 -9.90 28.45
N ASP A 401 5.21 -10.44 29.15
CA ASP A 401 5.23 -11.81 29.66
C ASP A 401 5.23 -12.90 28.55
N ARG A 402 4.98 -12.49 27.29
CA ARG A 402 5.05 -13.40 26.15
C ARG A 402 6.40 -13.38 25.43
N TYR A 403 7.34 -12.53 25.85
CA TYR A 403 8.66 -12.44 25.23
C TYR A 403 9.49 -13.73 25.35
N PHE A 404 9.21 -14.56 26.35
CA PHE A 404 9.87 -15.84 26.49
C PHE A 404 9.64 -16.79 25.28
N HIS A 405 8.54 -16.67 24.54
CA HIS A 405 8.34 -17.44 23.32
C HIS A 405 9.42 -17.14 22.27
N VAL A 406 9.78 -15.88 22.11
CA VAL A 406 10.86 -15.48 21.20
C VAL A 406 12.24 -15.95 21.69
N ASN A 407 12.38 -16.17 23.00
CA ASN A 407 13.59 -16.71 23.61
C ASN A 407 13.57 -18.24 23.76
N GLY A 408 12.83 -18.94 22.91
CA GLY A 408 12.75 -20.40 22.92
C GLY A 408 12.12 -20.99 24.19
N GLY A 409 11.21 -20.25 24.84
CA GLY A 409 10.54 -20.68 26.07
C GLY A 409 11.33 -20.39 27.35
N VAL A 410 12.51 -19.77 27.26
CA VAL A 410 13.33 -19.42 28.43
C VAL A 410 12.91 -18.05 28.94
N ASP A 411 12.76 -17.93 30.27
CA ASP A 411 12.41 -16.65 30.90
C ASP A 411 13.49 -15.58 30.64
N CYS A 412 13.07 -14.52 30.00
CA CYS A 412 13.88 -13.34 29.69
C CYS A 412 13.23 -12.08 30.25
N SER A 413 12.58 -12.16 31.40
CA SER A 413 11.97 -10.99 32.04
C SER A 413 13.01 -9.90 32.36
N ARG A 414 12.54 -8.67 32.45
CA ARG A 414 13.35 -7.49 32.78
C ARG A 414 14.17 -7.66 34.06
N SER A 415 13.64 -8.41 35.04
CA SER A 415 14.31 -8.67 36.32
C SER A 415 15.34 -9.82 36.26
N ASN A 416 15.08 -10.86 35.46
CA ASN A 416 15.90 -12.06 35.45
C ASN A 416 17.02 -12.01 34.41
N ASP A 417 16.75 -11.52 33.22
CA ASP A 417 17.74 -11.38 32.13
C ASP A 417 17.47 -10.07 31.38
N PRO A 418 17.85 -8.92 31.95
CA PRO A 418 17.59 -7.62 31.35
C PRO A 418 18.26 -7.45 29.98
N ALA A 419 19.43 -8.05 29.74
CA ALA A 419 20.14 -7.93 28.45
C ALA A 419 19.33 -8.59 27.30
N THR A 420 18.85 -9.81 27.51
CA THR A 420 18.00 -10.51 26.54
C THR A 420 16.63 -9.84 26.45
N PHE A 421 16.06 -9.40 27.56
CA PHE A 421 14.80 -8.64 27.55
C PHE A 421 14.88 -7.44 26.61
N TYR A 422 15.85 -6.56 26.77
CA TYR A 422 15.98 -5.35 25.93
C TYR A 422 16.28 -5.67 24.47
N LYS A 423 17.00 -6.74 24.19
CA LYS A 423 17.21 -7.20 22.82
C LYS A 423 15.89 -7.61 22.16
N ILE A 424 15.07 -8.37 22.87
CA ILE A 424 13.74 -8.81 22.37
C ILE A 424 12.76 -7.62 22.33
N HIS A 425 12.78 -6.77 23.35
CA HIS A 425 11.97 -5.56 23.37
C HIS A 425 12.26 -4.65 22.17
N LYS A 426 13.52 -4.49 21.79
CA LYS A 426 13.92 -3.77 20.57
C LYS A 426 13.40 -4.46 19.30
N LEU A 427 13.42 -5.79 19.25
CA LEU A 427 12.86 -6.53 18.12
C LEU A 427 11.37 -6.25 17.97
N PHE A 428 10.60 -6.26 19.06
CA PHE A 428 9.18 -5.92 19.05
C PHE A 428 8.96 -4.45 18.65
N ALA A 429 9.68 -3.51 19.26
CA ALA A 429 9.54 -2.09 18.97
C ALA A 429 9.76 -1.78 17.49
N ASN A 430 10.82 -2.36 16.88
CA ASN A 430 11.10 -2.21 15.47
C ASN A 430 10.01 -2.85 14.59
N THR A 431 9.57 -4.07 14.94
CA THR A 431 8.51 -4.76 14.20
C THR A 431 7.20 -3.97 14.25
N CYS A 432 6.82 -3.44 15.42
CA CYS A 432 5.64 -2.59 15.58
C CYS A 432 5.71 -1.34 14.69
N ARG A 433 6.85 -0.62 14.75
CA ARG A 433 7.07 0.56 13.90
C ARG A 433 6.98 0.21 12.41
N ASP A 434 7.58 -0.90 11.99
CA ASP A 434 7.64 -1.32 10.59
C ASP A 434 6.26 -1.74 10.05
N ILE A 435 5.32 -2.15 10.91
CA ILE A 435 3.91 -2.39 10.56
C ILE A 435 3.00 -1.17 10.78
N GLY A 436 3.56 -0.01 11.13
CA GLY A 436 2.83 1.26 11.26
C GLY A 436 2.23 1.54 12.64
N GLN A 437 2.52 0.74 13.67
CA GLN A 437 2.12 1.02 15.05
C GLN A 437 2.94 2.18 15.61
N ASN A 438 2.27 3.11 16.31
CA ASN A 438 2.87 4.30 16.91
C ASN A 438 2.33 4.64 18.30
N THR A 439 1.44 3.81 18.80
CA THR A 439 0.83 3.93 20.13
C THR A 439 1.12 2.67 20.91
N TYR A 440 1.54 2.83 22.18
CA TYR A 440 1.98 1.70 22.99
C TYR A 440 1.31 1.72 24.35
N ARG A 441 0.58 0.66 24.68
CA ARG A 441 0.05 0.41 26.00
C ARG A 441 1.18 0.04 26.96
N MET A 442 1.28 0.76 28.05
CA MET A 442 2.34 0.61 29.04
C MET A 442 1.76 0.31 30.42
N ASP A 443 2.31 -0.73 31.06
CA ASP A 443 1.94 -1.09 32.43
C ASP A 443 2.72 -0.27 33.48
N GLN A 444 3.85 0.34 33.08
CA GLN A 444 4.75 1.06 33.99
C GLN A 444 4.10 2.25 34.72
N PRO A 445 3.22 3.09 34.09
CA PRO A 445 2.52 4.13 34.84
C PRO A 445 1.72 3.56 36.00
N MET A 446 0.98 2.45 35.75
CA MET A 446 0.20 1.81 36.82
C MET A 446 1.08 1.12 37.86
N SER A 447 2.21 0.54 37.44
CA SER A 447 3.19 0.00 38.40
C SER A 447 3.78 1.10 39.29
N ALA A 448 3.88 2.34 38.81
CA ALA A 448 4.32 3.49 39.61
C ALA A 448 3.31 3.91 40.70
N MET A 449 2.04 3.44 40.67
CA MET A 449 1.06 3.67 41.72
C MET A 449 1.42 3.05 43.09
N TYR A 450 2.46 2.20 43.15
CA TYR A 450 2.97 1.76 44.45
C TYR A 450 3.65 2.91 45.17
N PRO A 451 3.09 3.42 46.31
CA PRO A 451 3.68 4.55 46.98
C PRO A 451 5.06 4.21 47.55
N ARG A 452 6.01 5.11 47.44
CA ARG A 452 7.38 4.99 47.96
C ARG A 452 7.54 5.64 49.31
N GLY A 453 6.62 6.50 49.72
CA GLY A 453 6.65 7.24 50.96
C GLY A 453 5.52 8.26 50.99
N ILE A 454 5.54 9.10 52.03
CA ILE A 454 4.69 10.28 52.17
C ILE A 454 5.57 11.50 52.42
N ASP A 455 5.15 12.67 51.95
CA ASP A 455 5.81 13.92 52.25
C ASP A 455 5.33 14.51 53.63
N GLU A 456 5.86 15.68 54.00
CA GLU A 456 5.52 16.37 55.23
C GLU A 456 4.03 16.81 55.30
N ASN A 457 3.35 16.88 54.18
CA ASN A 457 1.92 17.24 54.06
C ASN A 457 1.02 16.01 54.00
N GLY A 458 1.57 14.80 54.08
CA GLY A 458 0.86 13.54 53.98
C GLY A 458 0.49 13.15 52.55
N LYS A 459 1.12 13.77 51.52
CA LYS A 459 0.96 13.40 50.11
C LYS A 459 1.82 12.17 49.75
N TYR A 460 1.27 11.24 48.99
CA TYR A 460 2.01 10.04 48.58
C TYR A 460 3.06 10.38 47.51
N LEU A 461 4.21 9.74 47.61
CA LEU A 461 5.35 9.89 46.70
C LEU A 461 5.44 8.68 45.79
N PHE A 462 5.74 8.91 44.50
CA PHE A 462 5.79 7.89 43.47
C PHE A 462 7.11 7.95 42.72
N ASP A 463 7.46 6.82 42.05
CA ASP A 463 8.70 6.68 41.27
C ASP A 463 8.34 6.33 39.82
N PHE A 464 8.66 7.24 38.90
CA PHE A 464 8.39 7.09 37.47
C PHE A 464 9.61 6.65 36.65
N SER A 465 10.74 6.29 37.28
CA SER A 465 11.99 6.00 36.56
C SER A 465 11.87 4.88 35.53
N ALA A 466 11.16 3.77 35.84
CA ALA A 466 10.93 2.67 34.92
C ALA A 466 9.99 3.06 33.77
N PHE A 467 9.07 3.96 34.01
CA PHE A 467 8.20 4.53 32.98
C PHE A 467 9.01 5.39 32.00
N ASP A 468 9.84 6.29 32.53
CA ASP A 468 10.70 7.16 31.74
C ASP A 468 11.61 6.36 30.82
N GLU A 469 12.28 5.36 31.35
CA GLU A 469 13.16 4.49 30.57
C GLU A 469 12.44 3.83 29.39
N ASN A 470 11.23 3.35 29.60
CA ASN A 470 10.44 2.70 28.58
C ASN A 470 9.91 3.69 27.52
N VAL A 471 9.45 4.85 27.93
CA VAL A 471 9.00 5.91 27.00
C VAL A 471 10.17 6.36 26.11
N GLU A 472 11.33 6.69 26.70
CA GLU A 472 12.52 7.11 25.96
C GLU A 472 13.02 6.02 25.01
N PHE A 473 12.94 4.76 25.44
CA PHE A 473 13.25 3.62 24.57
C PHE A 473 12.31 3.52 23.36
N LEU A 474 10.99 3.60 23.58
CA LEU A 474 10.00 3.48 22.50
C LEU A 474 9.97 4.70 21.58
N ILE A 475 10.28 5.89 22.06
CA ILE A 475 10.50 7.06 21.19
C ILE A 475 11.65 6.77 20.22
N ARG A 476 12.77 6.23 20.72
CA ARG A 476 13.97 5.97 19.92
C ARG A 476 13.80 4.79 18.95
N GLU A 477 13.22 3.69 19.39
CA GLU A 477 13.20 2.41 18.65
C GLU A 477 11.85 2.12 18.00
N GLY A 478 10.74 2.51 18.67
CA GLY A 478 9.37 2.12 18.31
C GLY A 478 8.56 3.18 17.55
N GLY A 479 9.10 4.38 17.35
CA GLY A 479 8.32 5.46 16.74
C GLY A 479 7.11 5.89 17.57
N LEU A 480 7.23 5.86 18.90
CA LEU A 480 6.16 6.23 19.84
C LEU A 480 5.65 7.65 19.61
N ARG A 481 4.34 7.79 19.45
CA ARG A 481 3.62 9.08 19.33
C ARG A 481 2.51 9.24 20.36
N CYS A 482 1.97 8.13 20.89
CA CYS A 482 0.97 8.15 21.93
C CYS A 482 1.28 7.10 23.00
N ILE A 483 1.28 7.53 24.26
CA ILE A 483 1.48 6.70 25.45
C ILE A 483 0.10 6.28 25.95
N GLU A 484 -0.20 5.01 25.91
CA GLU A 484 -1.45 4.43 26.36
C GLU A 484 -1.24 3.82 27.76
N GLY A 485 -1.67 4.53 28.82
CA GLY A 485 -1.60 4.04 30.19
C GLY A 485 -2.53 2.86 30.41
N ALA A 486 -2.04 1.77 30.98
CA ALA A 486 -2.85 0.58 31.25
C ALA A 486 -4.05 0.89 32.14
N HIS A 487 -5.04 0.00 32.15
CA HIS A 487 -6.30 0.15 32.89
C HIS A 487 -6.07 0.40 34.38
N LEU A 488 -6.64 1.47 34.88
CA LEU A 488 -6.66 1.80 36.32
C LEU A 488 -7.43 0.75 37.13
N CYS A 489 -8.51 0.25 36.54
CA CYS A 489 -9.46 -0.67 37.15
C CYS A 489 -9.62 -1.97 36.37
N THR A 490 -10.06 -3.02 37.03
CA THR A 490 -10.48 -4.29 36.44
C THR A 490 -11.92 -4.60 36.86
N ALA A 491 -12.74 -5.07 35.92
CA ALA A 491 -14.09 -5.52 36.21
C ALA A 491 -14.11 -6.87 36.95
N ALA A 492 -15.10 -7.06 37.84
CA ALA A 492 -15.34 -8.35 38.50
C ALA A 492 -16.03 -9.34 37.56
N GLY A 493 -15.32 -9.75 36.51
CA GLY A 493 -15.85 -10.46 35.35
C GLY A 493 -16.54 -9.50 34.36
N TYR A 494 -16.86 -10.02 33.15
CA TYR A 494 -17.50 -9.20 32.12
C TYR A 494 -18.85 -8.65 32.59
N GLY A 495 -19.02 -7.33 32.51
CA GLY A 495 -20.22 -6.62 32.96
C GLY A 495 -20.37 -6.41 34.48
N GLY A 496 -19.42 -6.92 35.28
CA GLY A 496 -19.35 -6.68 36.72
C GLY A 496 -18.71 -5.33 37.07
N ASP A 497 -18.96 -4.84 38.31
CA ASP A 497 -18.41 -3.57 38.75
C ASP A 497 -16.88 -3.51 38.70
N TYR A 498 -16.35 -2.31 38.46
CA TYR A 498 -14.90 -2.07 38.43
C TYR A 498 -14.32 -1.93 39.84
N GLY A 499 -13.14 -2.47 40.01
CA GLY A 499 -12.31 -2.34 41.18
C GLY A 499 -10.92 -1.81 40.86
N LEU A 500 -10.28 -1.12 41.79
CA LEU A 500 -9.00 -0.48 41.59
C LEU A 500 -7.84 -1.50 41.63
N ASN A 501 -7.07 -1.60 40.55
CA ASN A 501 -5.99 -2.60 40.40
C ASN A 501 -4.89 -2.47 41.45
N ILE A 502 -4.51 -1.25 41.75
CA ILE A 502 -3.46 -0.94 42.71
C ILE A 502 -4.04 0.06 43.72
N PHE A 503 -4.30 -0.41 44.92
CA PHE A 503 -4.94 0.37 45.94
C PHE A 503 -4.18 0.25 47.27
N TYR A 504 -3.60 1.37 47.68
CA TYR A 504 -2.87 1.50 48.96
C TYR A 504 -3.40 2.69 49.74
N TRP A 505 -3.37 2.54 51.09
CA TRP A 505 -3.58 3.64 51.99
C TRP A 505 -2.51 3.65 53.08
N TYR A 506 -2.17 4.82 53.58
CA TYR A 506 -1.20 4.93 54.67
C TYR A 506 -1.89 4.78 56.02
N ASN A 507 -1.46 3.76 56.77
CA ASN A 507 -1.95 3.51 58.10
C ASN A 507 -1.05 4.23 59.09
N GLU A 508 -1.51 5.36 59.64
CA GLU A 508 -0.75 6.18 60.57
C GLU A 508 -0.37 5.45 61.86
N GLN A 509 -1.24 4.55 62.36
CA GLN A 509 -0.96 3.76 63.57
C GLN A 509 0.19 2.76 63.35
N LYS A 510 0.36 2.27 62.16
CA LYS A 510 1.44 1.33 61.76
C LYS A 510 2.63 2.03 61.16
N GLY A 511 2.48 3.29 60.79
CA GLY A 511 3.51 4.02 60.06
C GLY A 511 3.90 3.40 58.71
N ALA A 512 2.94 2.74 58.02
CA ALA A 512 3.20 1.97 56.83
C ALA A 512 2.00 1.97 55.87
N PHE A 513 2.30 1.76 54.57
CA PHE A 513 1.28 1.54 53.56
C PHE A 513 0.65 0.16 53.71
N GLU A 514 -0.65 0.08 53.60
CA GLU A 514 -1.44 -1.14 53.56
C GLU A 514 -2.12 -1.28 52.19
N ARG A 515 -2.02 -2.48 51.60
CA ARG A 515 -2.73 -2.78 50.37
C ARG A 515 -4.18 -3.14 50.66
N MET A 516 -5.08 -2.57 49.91
CA MET A 516 -6.50 -2.89 49.93
C MET A 516 -6.82 -3.88 48.79
N GLY A 517 -7.92 -4.61 48.91
CA GLY A 517 -8.39 -5.50 47.85
C GLY A 517 -8.89 -4.74 46.62
N THR A 518 -8.67 -5.32 45.45
CA THR A 518 -9.11 -4.71 44.17
C THR A 518 -10.62 -4.42 44.17
N TRP A 519 -11.43 -5.34 44.63
CA TRP A 519 -12.89 -5.16 44.70
C TRP A 519 -13.34 -4.85 46.16
N SER A 520 -12.68 -3.85 46.79
CA SER A 520 -13.16 -3.28 48.05
C SER A 520 -14.53 -2.65 47.84
N ASP A 521 -15.31 -2.49 48.93
CA ASP A 521 -16.62 -1.81 48.87
C ASP A 521 -16.42 -0.31 48.66
N PHE A 522 -16.35 0.11 47.40
CA PHE A 522 -16.16 1.55 47.04
C PHE A 522 -17.42 2.40 47.28
N ASP A 523 -18.55 1.80 47.64
CA ASP A 523 -19.73 2.54 48.07
C ASP A 523 -19.65 2.91 49.57
N ASP A 524 -18.79 2.25 50.36
CA ASP A 524 -18.43 2.68 51.68
C ASP A 524 -17.64 3.99 51.64
N PRO A 525 -18.11 5.08 52.30
CA PRO A 525 -17.44 6.37 52.26
C PRO A 525 -16.00 6.39 52.81
N GLU A 526 -15.68 5.52 53.78
CA GLU A 526 -14.31 5.45 54.33
C GLU A 526 -13.36 4.75 53.35
N VAL A 527 -13.82 3.69 52.71
CA VAL A 527 -13.05 3.01 51.65
C VAL A 527 -12.85 3.94 50.45
N TRP A 528 -13.92 4.63 50.02
CA TRP A 528 -13.83 5.58 48.93
C TRP A 528 -12.88 6.74 49.24
N ALA A 529 -12.89 7.31 50.40
CA ALA A 529 -12.00 8.40 50.80
C ALA A 529 -10.51 7.98 50.67
N LYS A 530 -10.17 6.73 51.04
CA LYS A 530 -8.82 6.17 50.88
C LYS A 530 -8.46 5.99 49.40
N ALA A 531 -9.39 5.48 48.60
CA ALA A 531 -9.19 5.29 47.15
C ALA A 531 -9.04 6.63 46.43
N GLU A 532 -9.93 7.58 46.69
CA GLU A 532 -9.90 8.93 46.12
C GLU A 532 -8.60 9.67 46.46
N LYS A 533 -8.10 9.53 47.70
CA LYS A 533 -6.80 10.08 48.07
C LYS A 533 -5.68 9.47 47.26
N HIS A 534 -5.62 8.16 47.16
CA HIS A 534 -4.56 7.47 46.37
C HIS A 534 -4.61 7.87 44.90
N ILE A 535 -5.81 7.89 44.29
CA ILE A 535 -6.01 8.32 42.88
C ILE A 535 -5.58 9.79 42.74
N THR A 536 -5.98 10.65 43.66
CA THR A 536 -5.66 12.09 43.61
C THR A 536 -4.17 12.32 43.66
N ASP A 537 -3.50 11.77 44.67
CA ASP A 537 -2.07 11.98 44.85
C ASP A 537 -1.25 11.43 43.65
N PHE A 538 -1.66 10.25 43.14
CA PHE A 538 -0.98 9.64 41.99
C PHE A 538 -1.16 10.44 40.70
N PHE A 539 -2.41 10.75 40.34
CA PHE A 539 -2.66 11.41 39.06
C PHE A 539 -2.20 12.86 39.04
N GLN A 540 -2.20 13.56 40.19
CA GLN A 540 -1.54 14.86 40.28
C GLN A 540 -0.04 14.77 40.06
N ALA A 541 0.63 13.78 40.66
CA ALA A 541 2.04 13.55 40.48
C ALA A 541 2.38 13.14 39.05
N LEU A 542 1.55 12.26 38.46
CA LEU A 542 1.73 11.81 37.06
C LEU A 542 1.55 12.96 36.07
N GLN A 543 0.51 13.78 36.24
CA GLN A 543 0.27 14.93 35.36
C GLN A 543 1.43 15.93 35.39
N GLU A 544 1.94 16.24 36.58
CA GLU A 544 3.10 17.12 36.72
C GLU A 544 4.34 16.51 36.07
N HIS A 545 4.63 15.23 36.32
CA HIS A 545 5.73 14.52 35.75
C HIS A 545 5.66 14.48 34.19
N LEU A 546 4.48 14.20 33.64
CA LEU A 546 4.27 14.20 32.17
C LEU A 546 4.49 15.59 31.57
N ARG A 547 4.09 16.66 32.30
CA ARG A 547 4.32 18.03 31.87
C ARG A 547 5.81 18.39 31.90
N GLU A 548 6.52 18.02 32.96
CA GLU A 548 7.97 18.23 33.08
C GLU A 548 8.76 17.53 31.95
N LYS A 549 8.33 16.32 31.57
CA LYS A 549 8.94 15.55 30.47
C LYS A 549 8.50 16.01 29.07
N GLY A 550 7.46 16.85 28.96
CA GLY A 550 6.88 17.25 27.67
C GLY A 550 6.04 16.14 27.00
N TRP A 551 5.53 15.18 27.78
CA TRP A 551 4.77 14.04 27.29
C TRP A 551 3.26 14.12 27.56
N LEU A 552 2.77 15.19 28.18
CA LEU A 552 1.37 15.31 28.60
C LEU A 552 0.40 15.19 27.41
N ASP A 553 0.72 15.84 26.28
CA ASP A 553 -0.11 15.77 25.07
C ASP A 553 -0.09 14.40 24.38
N MET A 554 0.93 13.60 24.65
CA MET A 554 1.10 12.26 24.14
C MET A 554 0.42 11.19 25.00
N TYR A 555 -0.03 11.53 26.21
CA TYR A 555 -0.52 10.55 27.19
C TYR A 555 -2.05 10.44 27.17
N VAL A 556 -2.54 9.21 27.19
CA VAL A 556 -3.95 8.86 27.41
C VAL A 556 -4.05 7.78 28.47
N GLN A 557 -5.10 7.83 29.30
CA GLN A 557 -5.31 6.92 30.43
C GLN A 557 -6.56 6.06 30.23
N HIS A 558 -6.42 4.75 30.34
CA HIS A 558 -7.54 3.82 30.48
C HIS A 558 -8.06 3.77 31.90
N ILE A 559 -9.37 3.82 32.06
CA ILE A 559 -10.02 3.63 33.34
C ILE A 559 -10.36 2.15 33.56
N GLY A 560 -11.09 1.54 32.63
CA GLY A 560 -11.46 0.14 32.73
C GLY A 560 -12.01 -0.37 31.41
N ASP A 561 -11.64 -1.59 31.07
CA ASP A 561 -11.91 -2.20 29.79
C ASP A 561 -13.40 -2.46 29.55
N GLU A 562 -13.92 -2.06 28.38
CA GLU A 562 -15.25 -2.36 27.86
C GLU A 562 -16.41 -2.06 28.84
N PRO A 563 -16.60 -0.80 29.32
CA PRO A 563 -17.83 -0.46 30.03
C PRO A 563 -19.06 -0.79 29.15
N THR A 564 -20.07 -1.41 29.78
CA THR A 564 -21.20 -1.97 29.05
C THR A 564 -22.52 -1.81 29.81
N GLU A 565 -23.63 -1.83 29.07
CA GLU A 565 -24.98 -2.05 29.59
C GLU A 565 -25.72 -3.04 28.68
N GLN A 566 -25.95 -4.24 29.16
CA GLN A 566 -26.72 -5.28 28.49
C GLN A 566 -27.78 -5.85 29.43
N PRO A 567 -28.98 -5.21 29.47
CA PRO A 567 -30.03 -5.53 30.46
C PRO A 567 -30.53 -6.97 30.38
N ASP A 568 -30.57 -7.55 29.20
CA ASP A 568 -30.96 -8.95 28.93
C ASP A 568 -30.01 -9.97 29.58
N LYS A 569 -28.75 -9.57 29.80
CA LYS A 569 -27.72 -10.37 30.48
C LYS A 569 -27.46 -9.93 31.93
N GLY A 570 -28.09 -8.87 32.37
CA GLY A 570 -27.88 -8.29 33.71
C GLY A 570 -26.53 -7.53 33.84
N TYR A 571 -25.90 -7.16 32.74
CA TYR A 571 -24.62 -6.43 32.75
C TYR A 571 -24.83 -4.95 32.84
N LYS A 572 -24.17 -4.28 33.82
CA LYS A 572 -24.19 -2.83 33.97
C LYS A 572 -23.05 -2.36 34.86
N ASN A 573 -21.92 -2.05 34.26
CA ASN A 573 -20.73 -1.60 35.02
C ASN A 573 -20.29 -0.14 34.74
N TRP A 574 -20.91 0.54 33.77
CA TRP A 574 -20.57 1.93 33.45
C TRP A 574 -20.72 2.92 34.65
N PRO A 575 -21.61 2.72 35.66
CA PRO A 575 -21.66 3.63 36.78
C PRO A 575 -20.40 3.63 37.66
N SER A 576 -19.83 2.44 37.93
CA SER A 576 -18.55 2.31 38.61
C SER A 576 -17.39 2.85 37.76
N TRP A 577 -17.42 2.68 36.45
CA TRP A 577 -16.47 3.30 35.52
C TRP A 577 -16.48 4.84 35.64
N ILE A 578 -17.65 5.46 35.57
CA ILE A 578 -17.81 6.93 35.74
C ILE A 578 -17.25 7.42 37.08
N LYS A 579 -17.45 6.67 38.13
CA LYS A 579 -16.96 7.03 39.48
C LYS A 579 -15.44 7.19 39.48
N PHE A 580 -14.71 6.24 38.89
CA PHE A 580 -13.26 6.31 38.79
C PHE A 580 -12.79 7.37 37.77
N ALA A 581 -13.44 7.47 36.61
CA ALA A 581 -13.14 8.47 35.60
C ALA A 581 -13.28 9.91 36.17
N ALA A 582 -14.35 10.17 36.91
CA ALA A 582 -14.57 11.47 37.56
C ALA A 582 -13.48 11.79 38.60
N ALA A 583 -13.03 10.79 39.36
CA ALA A 583 -11.93 10.97 40.34
C ALA A 583 -10.61 11.33 39.64
N VAL A 584 -10.28 10.64 38.52
CA VAL A 584 -9.10 10.97 37.72
C VAL A 584 -9.20 12.38 37.14
N LYS A 585 -10.33 12.74 36.53
CA LYS A 585 -10.54 14.09 35.97
C LYS A 585 -10.48 15.20 37.00
N LYS A 586 -10.97 14.95 38.21
CA LYS A 586 -10.86 15.88 39.34
C LYS A 586 -9.40 16.07 39.77
N ALA A 587 -8.62 15.00 39.80
CA ALA A 587 -7.22 15.01 40.22
C ALA A 587 -6.28 15.61 39.16
N ALA A 588 -6.49 15.24 37.88
CA ALA A 588 -5.63 15.56 36.76
C ALA A 588 -6.47 15.91 35.51
N PRO A 589 -7.03 17.14 35.46
CA PRO A 589 -7.98 17.53 34.41
C PRO A 589 -7.39 17.55 32.98
N GLU A 590 -6.06 17.65 32.83
CA GLU A 590 -5.38 17.70 31.56
C GLU A 590 -5.06 16.29 31.00
N ILE A 591 -5.07 15.26 31.84
CA ILE A 591 -4.92 13.87 31.36
C ILE A 591 -6.19 13.47 30.59
N LYS A 592 -6.01 13.04 29.34
CA LYS A 592 -7.09 12.54 28.50
C LYS A 592 -7.48 11.13 28.92
N ILE A 593 -8.78 10.89 29.07
CA ILE A 593 -9.32 9.55 29.32
C ILE A 593 -9.72 8.92 28.00
N MET A 594 -9.27 7.69 27.80
CA MET A 594 -9.59 6.83 26.65
C MET A 594 -9.97 5.43 27.14
N ASP A 595 -10.99 4.82 26.52
CA ASP A 595 -11.28 3.39 26.74
C ASP A 595 -11.93 2.75 25.51
N ALA A 596 -11.74 1.44 25.38
CA ALA A 596 -12.54 0.56 24.55
C ALA A 596 -13.96 0.51 25.11
N VAL A 597 -14.97 0.67 24.26
CA VAL A 597 -16.37 0.80 24.69
C VAL A 597 -17.23 -0.22 23.96
N ASP A 598 -17.91 -1.06 24.72
CA ASP A 598 -18.88 -2.02 24.18
C ASP A 598 -20.29 -1.39 24.09
N ALA A 599 -21.26 -2.21 23.72
CA ALA A 599 -22.63 -1.77 23.45
C ALA A 599 -23.39 -1.27 24.70
N GLY A 600 -24.35 -0.40 24.46
CA GLY A 600 -25.40 -0.03 25.42
C GLY A 600 -25.07 1.11 26.37
N CYS A 601 -23.83 1.60 26.45
CA CYS A 601 -23.45 2.67 27.38
C CYS A 601 -22.66 3.84 26.76
N ALA A 602 -22.43 3.85 25.46
CA ALA A 602 -21.64 4.87 24.80
C ALA A 602 -22.17 6.30 25.08
N ASP A 603 -23.46 6.50 25.06
CA ASP A 603 -24.13 7.76 25.39
C ASP A 603 -23.96 8.15 26.85
N LYS A 604 -23.93 7.19 27.79
CA LYS A 604 -23.82 7.40 29.22
C LYS A 604 -22.44 7.91 29.64
N ILE A 605 -21.39 7.30 29.06
CA ILE A 605 -20.00 7.64 29.39
C ILE A 605 -19.44 8.79 28.54
N SER A 606 -20.10 9.15 27.43
CA SER A 606 -19.66 10.22 26.52
C SER A 606 -19.25 11.53 27.20
N PRO A 607 -19.93 12.02 28.26
CA PRO A 607 -19.50 13.23 28.95
C PRO A 607 -18.15 13.11 29.70
N TYR A 608 -17.76 11.90 30.10
CA TYR A 608 -16.62 11.64 30.99
C TYR A 608 -15.36 11.14 30.24
N ILE A 609 -15.45 10.87 28.95
CA ILE A 609 -14.38 10.33 28.14
C ILE A 609 -13.94 11.31 27.06
N ASP A 610 -12.64 11.51 26.90
CA ASP A 610 -12.07 12.41 25.88
C ASP A 610 -11.91 11.70 24.54
N ILE A 611 -11.40 10.48 24.56
CA ILE A 611 -11.21 9.63 23.37
C ILE A 611 -12.05 8.37 23.55
N MET A 612 -13.14 8.27 22.84
CA MET A 612 -13.99 7.07 22.85
C MET A 612 -13.53 6.11 21.78
N CYS A 613 -13.28 4.86 22.14
CA CYS A 613 -12.89 3.80 21.23
C CYS A 613 -13.98 2.70 21.18
N PRO A 614 -15.12 2.91 20.51
CA PRO A 614 -16.16 1.89 20.39
C PRO A 614 -15.71 0.76 19.48
N VAL A 615 -16.21 -0.45 19.74
CA VAL A 615 -16.09 -1.56 18.79
C VAL A 615 -16.74 -1.16 17.45
N LEU A 616 -16.15 -1.56 16.35
CA LEU A 616 -16.49 -1.06 15.02
C LEU A 616 -17.99 -1.10 14.70
N HIS A 617 -18.72 -2.15 15.08
CA HIS A 617 -20.16 -2.24 14.80
C HIS A 617 -20.98 -1.24 15.65
N VAL A 618 -20.56 -0.91 16.87
CA VAL A 618 -21.18 0.14 17.71
C VAL A 618 -20.90 1.53 17.12
N ARG A 619 -19.67 1.76 16.63
CA ARG A 619 -19.35 3.04 15.96
C ARG A 619 -20.21 3.28 14.72
N MET A 620 -20.63 2.24 14.05
CA MET A 620 -21.45 2.28 12.83
C MET A 620 -22.95 2.05 13.10
N ASP A 621 -23.37 1.94 14.36
CA ASP A 621 -24.78 1.80 14.71
C ASP A 621 -25.50 3.15 14.55
N PRO A 622 -26.54 3.25 13.72
CA PRO A 622 -27.27 4.49 13.47
C PRO A 622 -27.81 5.16 14.74
N GLN A 623 -28.07 4.40 15.80
CA GLN A 623 -28.56 4.98 17.06
C GLN A 623 -27.57 5.95 17.74
N TYR A 624 -26.26 5.82 17.46
CA TYR A 624 -25.20 6.66 18.03
C TYR A 624 -24.63 7.70 17.07
N GLU A 625 -25.05 7.74 15.82
CA GLU A 625 -24.49 8.62 14.77
C GLU A 625 -24.43 10.08 15.23
N GLY A 626 -25.56 10.67 15.66
CA GLY A 626 -25.59 12.04 16.14
C GLY A 626 -24.76 12.31 17.39
N MET A 627 -24.55 11.31 18.25
CA MET A 627 -23.68 11.41 19.41
C MET A 627 -22.21 11.59 18.99
N PHE A 628 -21.72 10.77 18.06
CA PHE A 628 -20.34 10.86 17.59
C PHE A 628 -20.07 12.19 16.85
N GLU A 629 -21.02 12.68 16.07
CA GLU A 629 -20.93 13.98 15.43
C GLU A 629 -20.85 15.13 16.45
N SER A 630 -21.68 15.09 17.50
CA SER A 630 -21.64 16.06 18.58
C SER A 630 -20.31 16.05 19.31
N ARG A 631 -19.78 14.87 19.62
CA ARG A 631 -18.46 14.72 20.27
C ARG A 631 -17.34 15.37 19.46
N MET A 632 -17.32 15.14 18.14
CA MET A 632 -16.34 15.77 17.24
C MET A 632 -16.50 17.30 17.19
N ALA A 633 -17.74 17.81 17.21
CA ALA A 633 -18.01 19.24 17.24
C ALA A 633 -17.52 19.88 18.56
N ASP A 634 -17.54 19.14 19.67
CA ASP A 634 -17.00 19.53 20.97
C ASP A 634 -15.47 19.36 21.07
N GLY A 635 -14.79 19.00 19.98
CA GLY A 635 -13.34 18.80 19.93
C GLY A 635 -12.85 17.49 20.56
N LYS A 636 -13.74 16.56 20.91
CA LYS A 636 -13.40 15.23 21.38
C LYS A 636 -12.99 14.34 20.22
N GLN A 637 -12.25 13.27 20.51
CA GLN A 637 -11.76 12.31 19.52
C GLN A 637 -12.49 10.97 19.64
N ASP A 638 -12.59 10.28 18.52
CA ASP A 638 -13.09 8.91 18.48
C ASP A 638 -12.07 8.02 17.76
N TRP A 639 -11.83 6.85 18.32
CA TRP A 639 -11.09 5.77 17.70
C TRP A 639 -12.07 4.66 17.30
N ILE A 640 -11.58 3.58 16.77
CA ILE A 640 -12.33 2.33 16.58
C ILE A 640 -11.47 1.17 17.04
N TYR A 641 -12.11 0.10 17.53
CA TYR A 641 -11.41 -1.15 17.74
C TYR A 641 -12.13 -2.33 17.10
N THR A 642 -11.36 -3.37 16.85
CA THR A 642 -11.87 -4.70 16.55
C THR A 642 -11.23 -5.71 17.50
N CYS A 643 -11.93 -6.79 17.75
CA CYS A 643 -11.48 -7.92 18.55
C CYS A 643 -12.10 -9.20 17.97
N MET A 644 -12.50 -10.18 18.79
CA MET A 644 -13.38 -11.27 18.33
C MET A 644 -14.69 -10.76 17.72
N PHE A 645 -15.01 -9.49 17.89
CA PHE A 645 -16.11 -8.75 17.28
C PHE A 645 -15.60 -7.49 16.53
N PRO A 646 -16.39 -7.01 15.52
CA PRO A 646 -17.56 -7.67 14.92
C PRO A 646 -17.17 -8.86 14.04
N GLN A 647 -18.08 -9.80 13.91
CA GLN A 647 -17.97 -10.98 13.02
C GLN A 647 -18.82 -10.80 11.75
N GLY A 648 -18.82 -11.80 10.88
CA GLY A 648 -19.57 -11.79 9.63
C GLY A 648 -18.91 -10.92 8.56
N GLY A 649 -19.68 -10.03 7.92
CA GLY A 649 -19.22 -9.20 6.81
C GLY A 649 -18.41 -7.95 7.21
N TYR A 650 -18.24 -7.67 8.49
CA TYR A 650 -17.47 -6.50 8.95
C TYR A 650 -15.98 -6.65 8.70
N ALA A 651 -15.31 -5.53 8.45
CA ALA A 651 -13.87 -5.48 8.37
C ALA A 651 -13.26 -5.88 9.72
N ASN A 652 -12.39 -6.86 9.70
CA ASN A 652 -11.61 -7.35 10.83
C ASN A 652 -10.33 -8.01 10.29
N ARG A 653 -9.54 -8.66 11.13
CA ARG A 653 -8.25 -9.24 10.77
C ARG A 653 -8.19 -10.77 10.90
N PHE A 654 -9.32 -11.47 10.81
CA PHE A 654 -9.37 -12.93 10.91
C PHE A 654 -8.67 -13.62 9.73
N VAL A 655 -8.01 -14.74 10.01
CA VAL A 655 -7.30 -15.50 8.95
C VAL A 655 -8.22 -16.01 7.84
N VAL A 656 -9.51 -16.15 8.10
CA VAL A 656 -10.49 -16.60 7.11
C VAL A 656 -10.95 -15.50 6.17
N GLN A 657 -10.77 -14.24 6.56
CA GLN A 657 -11.23 -13.09 5.75
C GLN A 657 -10.29 -12.80 4.58
N PRO A 658 -10.80 -12.23 3.47
CA PRO A 658 -9.97 -11.65 2.42
C PRO A 658 -9.02 -10.59 2.97
N LEU A 659 -7.84 -10.40 2.37
CA LEU A 659 -6.86 -9.41 2.81
C LEU A 659 -7.31 -7.95 2.60
N LEU A 660 -8.36 -7.73 1.83
CA LEU A 660 -9.04 -6.43 1.77
C LEU A 660 -9.65 -6.03 3.13
N MET A 661 -10.09 -6.99 3.96
CA MET A 661 -10.75 -6.68 5.23
C MET A 661 -9.83 -5.99 6.24
N PRO A 662 -8.64 -6.52 6.59
CA PRO A 662 -7.70 -5.79 7.45
C PRO A 662 -7.25 -4.45 6.84
N ARG A 663 -7.22 -4.33 5.51
CA ARG A 663 -6.90 -3.09 4.82
C ARG A 663 -8.03 -2.06 4.93
N TYR A 664 -9.30 -2.48 4.81
CA TYR A 664 -10.47 -1.61 4.95
C TYR A 664 -10.65 -1.02 6.35
N ILE A 665 -10.09 -1.63 7.41
CA ILE A 665 -10.13 -1.06 8.77
C ILE A 665 -9.70 0.42 8.74
N HIS A 666 -8.63 0.74 8.03
CA HIS A 666 -8.09 2.10 8.02
C HIS A 666 -8.76 3.02 6.99
N TRP A 667 -9.42 2.46 5.97
CA TRP A 667 -10.37 3.21 5.13
C TRP A 667 -11.63 3.59 5.93
N LEU A 668 -12.06 2.74 6.87
CA LEU A 668 -13.13 3.04 7.82
C LEU A 668 -12.71 4.10 8.83
N ASN A 669 -11.47 4.10 9.31
CA ASN A 669 -10.94 5.21 10.10
C ASN A 669 -11.16 6.56 9.39
N TYR A 670 -10.83 6.64 8.10
CA TYR A 670 -11.07 7.85 7.30
C TYR A 670 -12.57 8.17 7.18
N LYS A 671 -13.38 7.20 6.74
CA LYS A 671 -14.84 7.39 6.54
C LYS A 671 -15.54 7.84 7.81
N LEU A 672 -15.19 7.27 8.95
CA LEU A 672 -15.80 7.53 10.25
C LEU A 672 -15.13 8.72 10.98
N LYS A 673 -14.11 9.35 10.40
CA LYS A 673 -13.29 10.40 11.02
C LYS A 673 -12.70 9.96 12.36
N ALA A 674 -12.41 8.69 12.50
CA ALA A 674 -11.82 8.10 13.70
C ALA A 674 -10.29 8.08 13.52
N ASN A 675 -9.58 8.92 14.28
CA ASN A 675 -8.13 9.08 14.13
C ASN A 675 -7.30 8.09 14.95
N GLY A 676 -7.89 6.96 15.33
CA GLY A 676 -7.16 5.88 15.98
C GLY A 676 -7.79 4.51 15.77
N TYR A 677 -6.95 3.50 15.90
CA TYR A 677 -7.32 2.08 15.87
C TYR A 677 -6.66 1.33 17.01
N LEU A 678 -7.47 0.54 17.70
CA LEU A 678 -7.01 -0.33 18.77
C LEU A 678 -7.33 -1.80 18.46
N HIS A 679 -6.38 -2.68 18.78
CA HIS A 679 -6.63 -4.10 18.91
C HIS A 679 -5.88 -4.67 20.13
N TRP A 680 -6.56 -5.53 20.90
CA TRP A 680 -6.02 -6.07 22.13
C TRP A 680 -4.85 -7.07 21.94
N GLY A 681 -4.70 -7.72 20.78
CA GLY A 681 -3.79 -8.82 20.58
C GLY A 681 -2.81 -8.64 19.42
N LEU A 682 -1.60 -8.08 19.66
CA LEU A 682 -0.51 -8.16 18.69
C LEU A 682 0.04 -9.58 18.61
N HIS A 683 0.23 -10.23 19.77
CA HIS A 683 0.98 -11.48 19.92
C HIS A 683 0.55 -12.28 21.17
N TRP A 684 -0.75 -12.38 21.40
CA TRP A 684 -1.29 -13.21 22.48
C TRP A 684 -1.20 -14.71 22.10
N TRP A 685 0.03 -15.22 22.11
CA TRP A 685 0.31 -16.61 21.72
C TRP A 685 -0.10 -17.60 22.79
N PRO A 686 -0.60 -18.79 22.41
CA PRO A 686 -0.79 -19.90 23.33
C PRO A 686 0.51 -20.28 24.04
N SER A 687 0.43 -20.68 25.28
CA SER A 687 1.61 -21.05 26.08
C SER A 687 2.40 -22.22 25.50
N ASP A 688 1.76 -23.10 24.75
CA ASP A 688 2.34 -24.27 24.08
C ASP A 688 2.75 -24.03 22.62
N MET A 689 2.65 -22.80 22.11
CA MET A 689 2.81 -22.48 20.68
C MET A 689 4.11 -23.00 20.05
N LEU A 690 5.20 -23.06 20.79
CA LEU A 690 6.49 -23.55 20.30
C LEU A 690 6.66 -25.08 20.47
N THR A 691 5.87 -25.70 21.32
CA THR A 691 6.03 -27.12 21.72
C THR A 691 4.91 -28.03 21.26
N ARG A 692 3.77 -27.46 20.87
CA ARG A 692 2.61 -28.21 20.35
C ARG A 692 2.91 -28.86 18.98
N PRO A 693 2.17 -29.90 18.60
CA PRO A 693 2.21 -30.40 17.22
C PRO A 693 1.96 -29.28 16.22
N ASN A 694 2.69 -29.27 15.10
CA ASN A 694 2.69 -28.23 14.09
C ASN A 694 3.22 -26.84 14.54
N GLY A 695 3.63 -26.68 15.81
CA GLY A 695 4.24 -25.46 16.31
C GLY A 695 3.44 -24.19 16.00
N ILE A 696 4.08 -23.22 15.38
CA ILE A 696 3.45 -21.94 14.98
C ILE A 696 2.42 -22.12 13.82
N LEU A 697 2.46 -23.24 13.10
CA LEU A 697 1.53 -23.54 12.01
C LEU A 697 0.24 -24.25 12.52
N GLY A 698 0.20 -24.61 13.80
CA GLY A 698 -0.99 -25.18 14.43
C GLY A 698 -2.12 -24.15 14.59
N ASP A 699 -3.18 -24.55 15.29
CA ASP A 699 -4.41 -23.77 15.45
C ASP A 699 -4.14 -22.35 15.95
N CYS A 700 -4.49 -21.36 15.13
CA CYS A 700 -4.37 -19.93 15.43
C CYS A 700 -5.65 -19.33 16.04
N SER A 701 -6.66 -20.14 16.30
CA SER A 701 -7.86 -19.79 17.04
C SER A 701 -7.72 -20.15 18.53
N THR A 702 -8.67 -19.70 19.33
CA THR A 702 -8.78 -20.08 20.74
C THR A 702 -10.22 -20.54 21.00
N PRO A 703 -10.57 -21.77 20.60
CA PRO A 703 -11.96 -22.25 20.62
C PRO A 703 -12.60 -22.18 22.00
N GLY A 704 -11.84 -22.43 23.08
CA GLY A 704 -12.32 -22.34 24.45
C GLY A 704 -12.67 -20.94 24.94
N SER A 705 -12.12 -19.91 24.27
CA SER A 705 -12.41 -18.49 24.52
C SER A 705 -13.19 -17.84 23.38
N TYR A 706 -13.61 -18.63 22.39
CA TYR A 706 -14.35 -18.17 21.21
C TYR A 706 -13.61 -17.13 20.35
N PHE A 707 -12.27 -17.04 20.42
CA PHE A 707 -11.50 -16.16 19.56
C PHE A 707 -11.28 -16.78 18.19
N PRO A 708 -11.78 -16.16 17.12
CA PRO A 708 -11.52 -16.64 15.75
C PRO A 708 -10.04 -16.65 15.40
N GLY A 709 -9.65 -17.53 14.49
CA GLY A 709 -8.28 -17.60 14.02
C GLY A 709 -7.77 -16.24 13.52
N GLY A 710 -6.66 -15.81 14.11
CA GLY A 710 -6.02 -14.55 13.81
C GLY A 710 -6.43 -13.36 14.67
N ASP A 711 -7.49 -13.47 15.49
CA ASP A 711 -7.82 -12.46 16.48
C ASP A 711 -6.71 -12.25 17.52
N PRO A 712 -6.20 -13.32 18.19
CA PRO A 712 -5.22 -13.15 19.25
C PRO A 712 -3.87 -12.59 18.80
N TYR A 713 -3.49 -12.75 17.53
CA TYR A 713 -2.19 -12.30 17.05
C TYR A 713 -2.12 -12.15 15.52
N VAL A 714 -1.23 -11.26 15.09
CA VAL A 714 -0.91 -10.99 13.67
C VAL A 714 0.56 -11.18 13.34
N ILE A 715 1.40 -11.41 14.36
CA ILE A 715 2.81 -11.77 14.23
C ILE A 715 3.07 -13.09 14.94
N TYR A 716 4.12 -13.79 14.52
CA TYR A 716 4.44 -15.14 15.00
C TYR A 716 5.84 -15.18 15.62
N PRO A 717 6.08 -15.99 16.66
CA PRO A 717 7.39 -16.10 17.26
C PRO A 717 8.33 -17.01 16.47
N GLY A 718 9.59 -16.61 16.38
CA GLY A 718 10.72 -17.44 16.03
C GLY A 718 11.75 -17.42 17.16
N TYR A 719 12.85 -18.17 17.02
CA TYR A 719 13.95 -18.09 17.98
C TYR A 719 14.77 -16.82 17.73
N HIS A 720 14.67 -15.86 18.64
CA HIS A 720 15.20 -14.50 18.51
C HIS A 720 14.74 -13.76 17.24
N GLU A 721 13.60 -14.14 16.71
CA GLU A 721 13.00 -13.60 15.48
C GLU A 721 11.49 -13.40 15.68
N LEU A 722 10.91 -12.50 14.90
CA LEU A 722 9.47 -12.35 14.73
C LEU A 722 9.13 -12.52 13.25
N TYR A 723 8.06 -13.23 12.97
CA TYR A 723 7.56 -13.43 11.62
C TYR A 723 6.27 -12.66 11.41
N LEU A 724 6.19 -11.89 10.35
CA LEU A 724 4.97 -11.20 9.96
C LEU A 724 3.96 -12.19 9.38
N SER A 725 2.68 -11.83 9.45
CA SER A 725 1.64 -12.42 8.63
C SER A 725 1.34 -11.55 7.41
N ILE A 726 0.78 -12.15 6.36
CA ILE A 726 0.25 -11.39 5.21
C ILE A 726 -0.86 -10.42 5.62
N ARG A 727 -1.55 -10.67 6.74
CA ARG A 727 -2.53 -9.76 7.35
C ARG A 727 -1.86 -8.52 7.96
N ALA A 728 -0.73 -8.70 8.65
CA ALA A 728 0.05 -7.57 9.19
C ALA A 728 0.54 -6.65 8.06
N CYS A 729 0.98 -7.22 6.93
CA CYS A 729 1.34 -6.45 5.73
C CYS A 729 0.13 -5.69 5.17
N ALA A 730 -1.04 -6.32 5.08
CA ALA A 730 -2.26 -5.66 4.60
C ALA A 730 -2.73 -4.54 5.54
N MET A 731 -2.58 -4.70 6.86
CA MET A 731 -2.86 -3.63 7.85
C MET A 731 -1.90 -2.45 7.68
N ARG A 732 -0.58 -2.71 7.61
CA ARG A 732 0.43 -1.68 7.33
C ARG A 732 0.07 -0.87 6.09
N ASP A 733 -0.28 -1.54 5.01
CA ASP A 733 -0.66 -0.89 3.76
C ASP A 733 -1.96 -0.08 3.91
N GLY A 734 -2.91 -0.55 4.74
CA GLY A 734 -4.12 0.19 5.08
C GLY A 734 -3.84 1.48 5.86
N ILE A 735 -2.86 1.47 6.77
CA ILE A 735 -2.38 2.67 7.49
C ILE A 735 -1.80 3.69 6.49
N ASN A 736 -1.04 3.22 5.51
CA ASN A 736 -0.53 4.07 4.43
C ASN A 736 -1.66 4.65 3.57
N ASP A 737 -2.69 3.83 3.25
CA ASP A 737 -3.87 4.31 2.53
C ASP A 737 -4.62 5.39 3.28
N TYR A 738 -4.77 5.28 4.61
CA TYR A 738 -5.35 6.36 5.43
C TYR A 738 -4.55 7.66 5.28
N ALA A 739 -3.23 7.60 5.34
CA ALA A 739 -2.39 8.78 5.14
C ALA A 739 -2.60 9.41 3.75
N LEU A 740 -2.65 8.59 2.69
CA LEU A 740 -2.94 9.04 1.33
C LEU A 740 -4.34 9.67 1.22
N LEU A 741 -5.35 9.08 1.86
CA LEU A 741 -6.72 9.62 1.92
C LEU A 741 -6.74 10.98 2.62
N LYS A 742 -6.02 11.13 3.74
CA LYS A 742 -5.89 12.42 4.44
C LYS A 742 -5.17 13.48 3.60
N MET A 743 -4.15 13.09 2.85
CA MET A 743 -3.49 13.97 1.87
C MET A 743 -4.48 14.41 0.78
N ALA A 744 -5.23 13.45 0.21
CA ALA A 744 -6.21 13.72 -0.83
C ALA A 744 -7.39 14.55 -0.33
N GLU A 745 -7.85 14.34 0.92
CA GLU A 745 -8.87 15.17 1.57
C GLU A 745 -8.48 16.66 1.58
N ARG A 746 -7.22 16.96 1.89
CA ARG A 746 -6.70 18.34 1.87
C ARG A 746 -6.65 18.93 0.46
N LYS A 747 -6.43 18.10 -0.55
CA LYS A 747 -6.32 18.54 -1.94
C LYS A 747 -7.68 18.62 -2.64
N ASN A 748 -8.50 17.59 -2.51
CA ASN A 748 -9.85 17.49 -3.07
C ASN A 748 -10.71 16.50 -2.28
N LYS A 749 -11.34 17.01 -1.20
CA LYS A 749 -12.17 16.20 -0.31
C LYS A 749 -13.29 15.44 -1.06
N ALA A 750 -13.96 16.10 -2.00
CA ALA A 750 -15.09 15.49 -2.70
C ALA A 750 -14.65 14.28 -3.54
N LYS A 751 -13.50 14.35 -4.21
CA LYS A 751 -12.93 13.20 -4.95
C LYS A 751 -12.50 12.09 -3.98
N ALA A 752 -11.83 12.43 -2.88
CA ALA A 752 -11.42 11.44 -1.89
C ALA A 752 -12.60 10.69 -1.28
N ASP A 753 -13.64 11.42 -0.86
CA ASP A 753 -14.87 10.81 -0.30
C ASP A 753 -15.56 9.90 -1.34
N ALA A 754 -15.68 10.34 -2.60
CA ALA A 754 -16.29 9.54 -3.67
C ALA A 754 -15.55 8.22 -3.94
N ILE A 755 -14.22 8.21 -3.81
CA ILE A 755 -13.42 6.98 -3.92
C ILE A 755 -13.77 6.02 -2.78
N VAL A 756 -13.87 6.52 -1.54
CA VAL A 756 -14.21 5.71 -0.37
C VAL A 756 -15.63 5.15 -0.48
N GLU A 757 -16.58 5.94 -0.94
CA GLU A 757 -17.98 5.53 -1.10
C GLU A 757 -18.17 4.42 -2.14
N ARG A 758 -17.34 4.39 -3.18
CA ARG A 758 -17.34 3.30 -4.18
C ARG A 758 -16.82 1.96 -3.64
N LEU A 759 -16.11 1.96 -2.51
CA LEU A 759 -15.53 0.76 -1.92
C LEU A 759 -16.26 0.30 -0.65
N ILE A 760 -16.87 1.23 0.09
CA ILE A 760 -17.53 0.97 1.37
C ILE A 760 -18.99 1.33 1.26
N PHE A 761 -19.84 0.33 0.98
CA PHE A 761 -21.28 0.49 0.73
C PHE A 761 -22.13 0.53 1.99
N GLY A 762 -21.62 0.00 3.10
CA GLY A 762 -22.33 -0.08 4.37
C GLY A 762 -21.43 -0.58 5.50
N PRO A 763 -22.00 -0.79 6.69
CA PRO A 763 -21.20 -1.16 7.87
C PRO A 763 -20.49 -2.50 7.73
N ASN A 764 -21.05 -3.42 6.96
CA ASN A 764 -20.53 -4.78 6.75
C ASN A 764 -20.54 -5.18 5.27
N THR A 765 -20.51 -4.22 4.37
CA THR A 765 -20.61 -4.45 2.93
C THR A 765 -19.56 -3.62 2.21
N TYR A 766 -18.60 -4.30 1.60
CA TYR A 766 -17.43 -3.69 0.96
C TYR A 766 -17.19 -4.29 -0.42
N GLU A 767 -16.54 -3.55 -1.31
CA GLU A 767 -16.07 -4.10 -2.57
C GLU A 767 -15.06 -5.24 -2.32
N GLN A 768 -15.29 -6.39 -2.91
CA GLN A 768 -14.44 -7.58 -2.77
C GLN A 768 -13.51 -7.80 -3.96
N ASP A 769 -13.74 -7.09 -5.06
CA ASP A 769 -12.87 -7.17 -6.22
C ASP A 769 -11.58 -6.37 -5.99
N VAL A 770 -10.47 -7.09 -5.92
CA VAL A 770 -9.14 -6.51 -5.73
C VAL A 770 -8.78 -5.53 -6.84
N ASN A 771 -9.21 -5.79 -8.08
CA ASN A 771 -8.90 -4.91 -9.21
C ASN A 771 -9.57 -3.55 -9.06
N LYS A 772 -10.86 -3.53 -8.69
CA LYS A 772 -11.57 -2.28 -8.40
C LYS A 772 -10.96 -1.52 -7.23
N PHE A 773 -10.49 -2.23 -6.21
CA PHE A 773 -9.75 -1.60 -5.11
C PHE A 773 -8.45 -0.96 -5.62
N ARG A 774 -7.70 -1.66 -6.48
CA ARG A 774 -6.45 -1.14 -7.07
C ARG A 774 -6.69 0.06 -7.97
N GLU A 775 -7.76 0.04 -8.78
CA GLU A 775 -8.20 1.17 -9.60
C GLU A 775 -8.50 2.40 -8.74
N ALA A 776 -9.31 2.23 -7.70
CA ALA A 776 -9.65 3.30 -6.76
C ALA A 776 -8.42 3.88 -6.05
N ARG A 777 -7.48 3.01 -5.66
CA ARG A 777 -6.22 3.45 -5.06
C ARG A 777 -5.30 4.15 -6.06
N ALA A 778 -5.26 3.70 -7.30
CA ALA A 778 -4.49 4.37 -8.35
C ALA A 778 -5.04 5.78 -8.61
N GLU A 779 -6.36 5.94 -8.69
CA GLU A 779 -7.04 7.25 -8.80
C GLU A 779 -6.68 8.17 -7.62
N LEU A 780 -6.60 7.62 -6.40
CA LEU A 780 -6.16 8.39 -5.22
C LEU A 780 -4.74 8.93 -5.39
N LEU A 781 -3.82 8.12 -5.91
CA LEU A 781 -2.45 8.53 -6.19
C LEU A 781 -2.38 9.54 -7.35
N ASP A 782 -3.21 9.40 -8.38
CA ASP A 782 -3.28 10.32 -9.50
C ASP A 782 -3.79 11.70 -9.04
N ILE A 783 -4.82 11.77 -8.19
CA ILE A 783 -5.27 13.02 -7.54
C ILE A 783 -4.11 13.71 -6.81
N LEU A 784 -3.25 12.95 -6.15
CA LEU A 784 -2.13 13.49 -5.38
C LEU A 784 -0.97 13.93 -6.27
N ALA A 785 -0.78 13.31 -7.42
CA ALA A 785 0.26 13.65 -8.39
C ALA A 785 -0.08 14.90 -9.22
N GLU A 786 -1.39 15.20 -9.47
CA GLU A 786 -1.85 16.47 -10.07
C GLU A 786 -1.40 17.70 -9.26
#